data_1f670e81ada8a4413c7a9a6ac2f1050f
#
_entry.id   1f670e81ada8a4413c7a9a6ac2f1050f
#
_cell.length_a   1.000
_cell.length_b   1.000
_cell.length_c   1.000
_cell.angle_alpha   90.00
_cell.angle_beta   90.00
_cell.angle_gamma   90.00
#
_symmetry.space_group_name_H-M   'P 1'
#
loop_
_entity.id
_entity.type
_entity.pdbx_description
1 polymer ?
#
loop_
_entity_poly.entity_id
_entity_poly.type
_entity_poly.pdbx_seq_one_letter_code
_entity_poly.pdbx_strand_id
1 'polypeptide(L)'
;MAALRLPAPPTARWSPPQPSSARWQHPPCRGGARRPAALRAGGEEGPEGPPVRTLLIDNYDSYTYNIFQELSVVNGVPPVVVRNDEWAWKDVYNWVYKKRAFDNIVISPGPGSPACPSDIGVCLRILCECGDIPILGVCLGHQALGLVHGAKIVHAPEAIHGRLSEIEHNGCYLFNHIPSGINSGFKVVRYHSLVIEASSLPQDLVSIAWTASPRMLSFLDSDQPDNTSFWGSLNNFATTDPSGHTNNCEVPITINNASKPDGYKIVMGIKHSSMPHYGVQFHPESVATHYGRQIFQNFKRITTDFGSQSSLFQERKVHSIGKLESPQVNSADQCNYVLKGLSHTDGLELDDSVRVHMLKERNSEKKYLRLRWKRIDNFLSCTGGSEDIFSELFGHQNAEDTFWLDSSSVDQNRARFSFMGGKGGPLWKQMTFHLSSQRANCGGTITIRGAHGSAVKNSLKDGFLEFLHKEIQSIKYNEEDFEGLPFDFHGGFVGYLGYGLKVECDASFNKAKSSTPDACFFFADNLVAIDHNNGDVYILSLYDEYSLSNGNGMHHNKTHTSWLLETEKRLLRMAAMSPGVNGKSIIGSSNLNKQSFVVEKTKEQYIKDVQSCLDYIRDGESYELCLTTRMRRGVEYMNALQLYLKLRKQNPGPYAAWLNFSSENLSICCSSPERFLRLDRNAILEAKPIKGTIARGRTPEEDECLRLQLKYSEKDQAENLMIVDLLRNDLGKVCEPGSVHVPRLMDVESYKSVHTMVSTIRGTKKPDLSPVDCIKAAFPGGSMTGAPKVRSMEILDALESSPRGIYSGSIGFFSYNRTFDLNIVIRTVVLHDGVASVGAGGAIVALSDPEAEYAEMMLKARTPTRVVEECSQQAAAHSSPDRSDSVRTTIS
;
A
#
# COMPACT_ATOMS: atom_id res chain seq x y z
N MET A 1 -11.90 -15.04 48.26
CA MET A 1 -12.99 -14.52 47.41
C MET A 1 -12.91 -13.00 47.43
N ALA A 2 -12.23 -12.42 46.50
CA ALA A 2 -12.26 -10.99 46.24
C ALA A 2 -11.95 -10.83 44.73
N ALA A 3 -12.96 -10.48 43.98
CA ALA A 3 -12.86 -10.22 42.54
C ALA A 3 -12.08 -8.90 42.31
N LEU A 4 -10.90 -8.97 41.75
CA LEU A 4 -10.15 -7.82 41.27
C LEU A 4 -10.78 -7.39 39.94
N ARG A 5 -11.53 -6.31 39.96
CA ARG A 5 -11.94 -5.56 38.76
C ARG A 5 -10.72 -4.83 38.22
N LEU A 6 -10.32 -5.13 37.00
CA LEU A 6 -9.40 -4.31 36.23
C LEU A 6 -10.09 -2.98 35.87
N PRO A 7 -9.39 -1.84 35.90
CA PRO A 7 -9.96 -0.57 35.51
C PRO A 7 -10.19 -0.54 33.99
N ALA A 8 -11.36 -0.05 33.59
CA ALA A 8 -11.66 0.26 32.21
C ALA A 8 -10.67 1.28 31.65
N PRO A 9 -10.31 1.19 30.36
CA PRO A 9 -9.45 2.18 29.75
C PRO A 9 -10.14 3.55 29.72
N PRO A 10 -9.38 4.66 29.81
CA PRO A 10 -9.94 5.99 29.82
C PRO A 10 -10.66 6.26 28.50
N THR A 11 -11.94 6.59 28.56
CA THR A 11 -12.72 7.12 27.46
C THR A 11 -12.16 8.49 27.07
N ALA A 12 -11.31 8.53 26.08
CA ALA A 12 -10.97 9.76 25.39
C ALA A 12 -12.23 10.21 24.65
N ARG A 13 -12.86 11.29 25.11
CA ARG A 13 -13.93 11.95 24.36
C ARG A 13 -13.32 12.50 23.08
N TRP A 14 -13.63 11.86 21.97
CA TRP A 14 -13.34 12.34 20.64
C TRP A 14 -14.28 13.51 20.33
N SER A 15 -13.72 14.68 20.02
CA SER A 15 -14.47 15.78 19.44
C SER A 15 -14.28 15.71 17.93
N PRO A 16 -15.36 15.59 17.13
CA PRO A 16 -15.23 15.48 15.69
C PRO A 16 -14.57 16.75 15.11
N PRO A 17 -13.70 16.62 14.11
CA PRO A 17 -13.22 17.76 13.35
C PRO A 17 -14.39 18.44 12.65
N GLN A 18 -14.40 19.77 12.64
CA GLN A 18 -15.43 20.54 11.94
C GLN A 18 -15.44 20.20 10.45
N PRO A 19 -16.60 20.06 9.81
CA PRO A 19 -16.68 19.71 8.41
C PRO A 19 -16.02 20.78 7.55
N SER A 20 -14.97 20.42 6.83
CA SER A 20 -14.45 21.24 5.75
C SER A 20 -15.53 21.30 4.66
N SER A 21 -16.01 22.49 4.34
CA SER A 21 -17.01 22.75 3.31
C SER A 21 -16.41 22.57 1.91
N ALA A 22 -16.09 21.36 1.51
CA ALA A 22 -15.87 21.02 0.12
C ALA A 22 -17.22 20.69 -0.52
N ARG A 23 -17.85 21.69 -1.14
CA ARG A 23 -19.03 21.49 -1.99
C ARG A 23 -18.61 20.65 -3.21
N TRP A 24 -19.00 19.41 -3.22
CA TRP A 24 -19.03 18.60 -4.44
C TRP A 24 -20.14 19.16 -5.36
N GLN A 25 -19.73 19.86 -6.42
CA GLN A 25 -20.64 20.24 -7.50
C GLN A 25 -20.63 19.10 -8.53
N HIS A 26 -21.79 18.59 -8.85
CA HIS A 26 -22.00 17.66 -9.96
C HIS A 26 -21.48 18.27 -11.27
N PRO A 27 -20.70 17.54 -12.10
CA PRO A 27 -20.41 17.98 -13.45
C PRO A 27 -21.65 17.82 -14.32
N PRO A 28 -21.95 18.79 -15.21
CA PRO A 28 -23.04 18.67 -16.17
C PRO A 28 -22.66 17.69 -17.28
N CYS A 29 -23.58 16.81 -17.65
CA CYS A 29 -23.51 15.97 -18.84
C CYS A 29 -23.42 16.87 -20.08
N ARG A 30 -22.29 16.88 -20.78
CA ARG A 30 -22.17 17.39 -22.14
C ARG A 30 -21.89 16.26 -23.10
N GLY A 31 -22.70 16.21 -24.16
CA GLY A 31 -22.69 15.23 -25.22
C GLY A 31 -21.53 15.37 -26.19
N GLY A 32 -21.24 14.26 -26.83
CA GLY A 32 -20.77 14.15 -28.20
C GLY A 32 -19.29 14.36 -28.47
N ALA A 33 -18.47 13.34 -28.18
CA ALA A 33 -17.27 13.09 -29.00
C ALA A 33 -17.13 11.58 -29.24
N ARG A 34 -16.98 11.19 -30.50
CA ARG A 34 -16.80 9.80 -30.94
C ARG A 34 -15.49 9.25 -30.34
N ARG A 35 -15.63 8.18 -29.55
CA ARG A 35 -14.50 7.44 -28.98
C ARG A 35 -13.82 6.59 -30.07
N PRO A 36 -12.47 6.45 -30.07
CA PRO A 36 -11.81 5.38 -30.83
C PRO A 36 -12.19 4.02 -30.22
N ALA A 37 -12.42 3.03 -31.08
CA ALA A 37 -12.78 1.68 -30.71
C ALA A 37 -11.62 1.03 -29.90
N ALA A 38 -11.82 0.86 -28.60
CA ALA A 38 -10.97 0.00 -27.78
C ALA A 38 -11.29 -1.47 -28.06
N LEU A 39 -10.26 -2.25 -28.31
CA LEU A 39 -10.29 -3.70 -28.51
C LEU A 39 -11.08 -4.38 -27.36
N ARG A 40 -12.22 -4.95 -27.68
CA ARG A 40 -12.98 -5.83 -26.80
C ARG A 40 -12.28 -7.19 -26.75
N ALA A 41 -11.70 -7.53 -25.60
CA ALA A 41 -11.33 -8.89 -25.27
C ALA A 41 -12.50 -9.56 -24.55
N GLY A 42 -13.03 -10.67 -25.11
CA GLY A 42 -13.98 -11.56 -24.47
C GLY A 42 -15.40 -10.97 -24.34
N GLY A 43 -16.39 -11.55 -25.04
CA GLY A 43 -17.77 -11.08 -25.00
C GLY A 43 -18.39 -11.15 -23.61
N GLU A 44 -18.37 -10.04 -22.87
CA GLU A 44 -19.25 -9.82 -21.73
C GLU A 44 -20.52 -9.16 -22.26
N GLU A 45 -21.64 -9.82 -22.09
CA GLU A 45 -22.97 -9.25 -22.32
C GLU A 45 -23.11 -8.01 -21.42
N GLY A 46 -23.56 -6.89 -22.00
CA GLY A 46 -23.79 -5.66 -21.22
C GLY A 46 -24.80 -5.89 -20.10
N PRO A 47 -24.87 -4.99 -19.08
CA PRO A 47 -25.71 -5.19 -17.91
C PRO A 47 -27.18 -5.40 -18.36
N GLU A 48 -27.72 -6.58 -18.02
CA GLU A 48 -29.13 -6.90 -18.30
C GLU A 48 -30.05 -6.00 -17.46
N GLY A 49 -31.00 -5.32 -18.13
CA GLY A 49 -32.04 -4.53 -17.47
C GLY A 49 -31.67 -3.08 -17.16
N PRO A 50 -32.60 -2.33 -16.53
CA PRO A 50 -32.40 -0.91 -16.22
C PRO A 50 -31.30 -0.73 -15.16
N PRO A 51 -30.63 0.44 -15.17
CA PRO A 51 -29.64 0.76 -14.13
C PRO A 51 -30.29 0.87 -12.75
N VAL A 52 -29.60 0.38 -11.71
CA VAL A 52 -30.02 0.41 -10.31
C VAL A 52 -29.10 1.36 -9.53
N ARG A 53 -29.69 2.31 -8.81
CA ARG A 53 -28.96 3.31 -8.02
C ARG A 53 -28.83 2.82 -6.59
N THR A 54 -27.62 2.57 -6.15
CA THR A 54 -27.30 2.04 -4.82
C THR A 54 -26.69 3.10 -3.92
N LEU A 55 -27.16 3.18 -2.68
CA LEU A 55 -26.45 3.82 -1.58
C LEU A 55 -25.58 2.75 -0.89
N LEU A 56 -24.27 2.90 -0.91
CA LEU A 56 -23.31 2.02 -0.25
C LEU A 56 -22.77 2.71 1.01
N ILE A 57 -23.10 2.16 2.20
CA ILE A 57 -22.60 2.68 3.48
C ILE A 57 -21.27 2.00 3.79
N ASP A 58 -20.21 2.80 3.97
CA ASP A 58 -18.87 2.37 4.31
C ASP A 58 -18.64 2.40 5.83
N ASN A 59 -18.44 1.24 6.44
CA ASN A 59 -18.10 1.10 7.86
C ASN A 59 -16.58 1.13 8.10
N TYR A 60 -15.84 1.98 7.37
CA TYR A 60 -14.37 2.09 7.46
C TYR A 60 -13.62 0.79 7.14
N ASP A 61 -14.23 -0.02 6.28
CA ASP A 61 -13.64 -1.29 5.88
C ASP A 61 -12.63 -1.14 4.74
N SER A 62 -11.76 -2.14 4.60
CA SER A 62 -10.77 -2.21 3.52
C SER A 62 -11.24 -2.99 2.30
N TYR A 63 -12.54 -3.32 2.18
CA TYR A 63 -13.13 -4.05 1.07
C TYR A 63 -14.36 -3.37 0.46
N THR A 64 -14.81 -2.25 1.02
CA THR A 64 -16.00 -1.50 0.55
C THR A 64 -15.90 -1.15 -0.93
N TYR A 65 -14.71 -0.72 -1.41
CA TYR A 65 -14.55 -0.38 -2.82
C TYR A 65 -14.42 -1.59 -3.74
N ASN A 66 -14.28 -2.81 -3.23
CA ASN A 66 -14.49 -4.03 -4.00
C ASN A 66 -15.99 -4.23 -4.29
N ILE A 67 -16.85 -3.99 -3.28
CA ILE A 67 -18.31 -3.95 -3.46
C ILE A 67 -18.69 -2.85 -4.47
N PHE A 68 -18.09 -1.66 -4.37
CA PHE A 68 -18.28 -0.57 -5.33
C PHE A 68 -17.96 -0.99 -6.76
N GLN A 69 -16.84 -1.69 -7.00
CA GLN A 69 -16.43 -2.15 -8.32
C GLN A 69 -17.43 -3.17 -8.87
N GLU A 70 -17.84 -4.18 -8.09
CA GLU A 70 -18.82 -5.19 -8.51
C GLU A 70 -20.20 -4.59 -8.78
N LEU A 71 -20.71 -3.72 -7.89
CA LEU A 71 -21.99 -3.05 -8.08
C LEU A 71 -21.99 -2.10 -9.28
N SER A 72 -20.87 -1.45 -9.57
CA SER A 72 -20.74 -0.58 -10.75
C SER A 72 -20.94 -1.36 -12.06
N VAL A 73 -20.38 -2.56 -12.11
CA VAL A 73 -20.55 -3.46 -13.27
C VAL A 73 -21.96 -4.02 -13.32
N VAL A 74 -22.46 -4.55 -12.22
CA VAL A 74 -23.76 -5.21 -12.15
C VAL A 74 -24.91 -4.22 -12.38
N ASN A 75 -24.88 -3.08 -11.74
CA ASN A 75 -25.96 -2.09 -11.79
C ASN A 75 -25.93 -1.19 -13.02
N GLY A 76 -24.79 -1.12 -13.73
CA GLY A 76 -24.60 -0.26 -14.89
C GLY A 76 -24.35 1.21 -14.55
N VAL A 77 -24.37 1.55 -13.27
CA VAL A 77 -24.02 2.87 -12.71
C VAL A 77 -23.26 2.68 -11.39
N PRO A 78 -22.24 3.51 -11.08
CA PRO A 78 -21.53 3.42 -9.82
C PRO A 78 -22.45 3.75 -8.64
N PRO A 79 -22.33 3.03 -7.49
CA PRO A 79 -23.02 3.38 -6.25
C PRO A 79 -22.47 4.69 -5.68
N VAL A 80 -23.28 5.37 -4.87
CA VAL A 80 -22.83 6.48 -4.03
C VAL A 80 -22.33 5.89 -2.70
N VAL A 81 -21.06 6.17 -2.38
CA VAL A 81 -20.44 5.70 -1.14
C VAL A 81 -20.50 6.80 -0.10
N VAL A 82 -20.95 6.46 1.11
CA VAL A 82 -21.06 7.38 2.25
C VAL A 82 -20.56 6.65 3.51
N ARG A 83 -19.71 7.27 4.30
CA ARG A 83 -19.26 6.72 5.58
C ARG A 83 -20.40 6.64 6.58
N ASN A 84 -20.37 5.68 7.49
CA ASN A 84 -21.47 5.41 8.44
C ASN A 84 -21.74 6.55 9.45
N ASP A 85 -20.79 7.48 9.59
CA ASP A 85 -20.87 8.68 10.46
C ASP A 85 -20.91 10.00 9.66
N GLU A 86 -20.84 9.95 8.32
CA GLU A 86 -20.84 11.14 7.46
C GLU A 86 -22.22 11.75 7.32
N TRP A 87 -23.25 10.90 7.18
CA TRP A 87 -24.64 11.34 7.07
C TRP A 87 -25.42 11.09 8.36
N ALA A 88 -26.06 12.12 8.88
CA ALA A 88 -27.07 11.94 9.90
C ALA A 88 -28.35 11.29 9.32
N TRP A 89 -29.19 10.70 10.15
CA TRP A 89 -30.46 10.12 9.71
C TRP A 89 -31.34 11.05 8.86
N LYS A 90 -31.36 12.35 9.19
CA LYS A 90 -32.08 13.38 8.43
C LYS A 90 -31.63 13.41 6.96
N ASP A 91 -30.33 13.25 6.72
CA ASP A 91 -29.76 13.28 5.38
C ASP A 91 -30.12 12.01 4.61
N VAL A 92 -30.00 10.84 5.26
CA VAL A 92 -30.44 9.53 4.71
C VAL A 92 -31.93 9.61 4.33
N TYR A 93 -32.80 10.04 5.27
CA TYR A 93 -34.23 10.18 5.02
C TYR A 93 -34.54 11.12 3.85
N ASN A 94 -33.84 12.25 3.76
CA ASN A 94 -34.02 13.20 2.68
C ASN A 94 -33.64 12.60 1.31
N TRP A 95 -32.49 11.92 1.21
CA TRP A 95 -32.00 11.37 -0.03
C TRP A 95 -32.78 10.11 -0.46
N VAL A 96 -33.11 9.24 0.48
CA VAL A 96 -33.81 7.97 0.22
C VAL A 96 -35.31 8.25 -0.08
N TYR A 97 -36.02 8.97 0.80
CA TYR A 97 -37.46 9.09 0.74
C TYR A 97 -37.95 10.35 0.02
N LYS A 98 -37.39 11.52 0.34
CA LYS A 98 -37.87 12.76 -0.29
C LYS A 98 -37.36 12.90 -1.72
N LYS A 99 -36.05 12.68 -1.94
CA LYS A 99 -35.44 12.80 -3.27
C LYS A 99 -35.52 11.52 -4.09
N ARG A 100 -35.81 10.37 -3.47
CA ARG A 100 -35.87 9.05 -4.12
C ARG A 100 -34.63 8.80 -4.97
N ALA A 101 -33.44 9.13 -4.42
CA ALA A 101 -32.18 9.08 -5.16
C ALA A 101 -31.66 7.66 -5.34
N PHE A 102 -32.09 6.71 -4.51
CA PHE A 102 -31.61 5.33 -4.45
C PHE A 102 -32.74 4.33 -4.59
N ASP A 103 -32.43 3.18 -5.18
CA ASP A 103 -33.36 2.07 -5.41
C ASP A 103 -33.11 0.96 -4.39
N ASN A 104 -31.92 0.88 -3.80
CA ASN A 104 -31.55 -0.02 -2.71
C ASN A 104 -30.39 0.54 -1.87
N ILE A 105 -30.11 -0.14 -0.75
CA ILE A 105 -28.99 0.20 0.15
C ILE A 105 -28.13 -1.05 0.34
N VAL A 106 -26.80 -0.89 0.35
CA VAL A 106 -25.84 -1.93 0.71
C VAL A 106 -25.04 -1.43 1.92
N ILE A 107 -24.95 -2.25 2.98
CA ILE A 107 -24.17 -1.95 4.19
C ILE A 107 -22.90 -2.81 4.14
N SER A 108 -21.75 -2.17 4.12
CA SER A 108 -20.44 -2.81 3.96
C SER A 108 -20.02 -3.64 5.18
N PRO A 109 -18.98 -4.49 5.03
CA PRO A 109 -18.19 -4.98 6.14
C PRO A 109 -17.59 -3.84 6.98
N GLY A 110 -16.99 -4.17 8.11
CA GLY A 110 -16.27 -3.22 8.97
C GLY A 110 -15.61 -3.89 10.16
N PRO A 111 -14.65 -3.21 10.81
CA PRO A 111 -14.07 -3.64 12.08
C PRO A 111 -15.04 -3.48 13.25
N GLY A 112 -14.75 -4.19 14.36
CA GLY A 112 -15.48 -4.09 15.62
C GLY A 112 -16.78 -4.87 15.66
N SER A 113 -17.81 -4.32 16.32
CA SER A 113 -19.07 -5.00 16.60
C SER A 113 -20.26 -4.11 16.28
N PRO A 114 -21.36 -4.65 15.73
CA PRO A 114 -22.58 -3.87 15.50
C PRO A 114 -23.26 -3.43 16.80
N ALA A 115 -22.87 -4.02 17.95
CA ALA A 115 -23.32 -3.58 19.27
C ALA A 115 -22.64 -2.28 19.76
N CYS A 116 -21.55 -1.87 19.10
CA CYS A 116 -20.84 -0.63 19.40
C CYS A 116 -21.32 0.50 18.45
N PRO A 117 -21.99 1.55 18.95
CA PRO A 117 -22.53 2.61 18.09
C PRO A 117 -21.48 3.35 17.25
N SER A 118 -20.23 3.43 17.70
CA SER A 118 -19.13 4.05 16.94
C SER A 118 -18.71 3.23 15.73
N ASP A 119 -18.91 1.91 15.75
CA ASP A 119 -18.45 1.02 14.69
C ASP A 119 -19.46 0.91 13.55
N ILE A 120 -20.75 1.11 13.85
CA ILE A 120 -21.87 0.89 12.93
C ILE A 120 -22.62 2.18 12.54
N GLY A 121 -22.48 3.26 13.29
CA GLY A 121 -23.05 4.57 13.00
C GLY A 121 -24.52 4.57 12.64
N VAL A 122 -24.90 5.17 11.51
CA VAL A 122 -26.29 5.32 11.06
C VAL A 122 -26.95 4.01 10.61
N CYS A 123 -26.18 2.93 10.41
CA CYS A 123 -26.68 1.67 9.82
C CYS A 123 -27.79 1.02 10.63
N LEU A 124 -27.70 1.00 11.98
CA LEU A 124 -28.77 0.43 12.81
C LEU A 124 -30.10 1.14 12.56
N ARG A 125 -30.06 2.47 12.45
CA ARG A 125 -31.26 3.26 12.18
C ARG A 125 -31.80 3.03 10.79
N ILE A 126 -30.93 2.88 9.78
CA ILE A 126 -31.33 2.50 8.42
C ILE A 126 -32.08 1.17 8.44
N LEU A 127 -31.56 0.15 9.14
CA LEU A 127 -32.18 -1.18 9.23
C LEU A 127 -33.52 -1.16 9.98
N CYS A 128 -33.70 -0.29 10.99
CA CYS A 128 -34.97 -0.13 11.69
C CYS A 128 -36.03 0.61 10.91
N GLU A 129 -35.63 1.69 10.20
CA GLU A 129 -36.58 2.67 9.67
C GLU A 129 -36.83 2.54 8.16
N CYS A 130 -35.95 1.81 7.40
CA CYS A 130 -36.09 1.66 5.95
C CYS A 130 -36.70 0.29 5.58
N GLY A 131 -37.83 -0.12 6.17
CA GLY A 131 -38.46 -1.42 5.94
C GLY A 131 -39.04 -1.65 4.53
N ASP A 132 -39.17 -0.60 3.74
CA ASP A 132 -39.80 -0.56 2.42
C ASP A 132 -38.80 -0.36 1.25
N ILE A 133 -37.50 -0.53 1.51
CA ILE A 133 -36.43 -0.49 0.52
C ILE A 133 -35.54 -1.72 0.63
N PRO A 134 -35.08 -2.35 -0.50
CA PRO A 134 -34.19 -3.50 -0.43
C PRO A 134 -32.84 -3.15 0.22
N ILE A 135 -32.43 -3.95 1.21
CA ILE A 135 -31.15 -3.79 1.91
C ILE A 135 -30.35 -5.10 1.84
N LEU A 136 -29.05 -4.99 1.52
CA LEU A 136 -28.09 -6.09 1.64
C LEU A 136 -27.00 -5.72 2.65
N GLY A 137 -26.91 -6.43 3.77
CA GLY A 137 -25.81 -6.32 4.71
C GLY A 137 -24.73 -7.37 4.43
N VAL A 138 -23.46 -6.94 4.37
CA VAL A 138 -22.29 -7.80 4.19
C VAL A 138 -21.47 -7.82 5.49
N CYS A 139 -21.15 -8.98 6.02
CA CYS A 139 -20.35 -9.23 7.21
C CYS A 139 -20.84 -8.42 8.43
N LEU A 140 -20.26 -7.29 8.78
CA LEU A 140 -20.74 -6.40 9.85
C LEU A 140 -22.19 -5.94 9.58
N GLY A 141 -22.54 -5.64 8.33
CA GLY A 141 -23.91 -5.29 7.94
C GLY A 141 -24.90 -6.43 8.12
N HIS A 142 -24.50 -7.69 7.91
CA HIS A 142 -25.27 -8.88 8.20
C HIS A 142 -25.50 -9.04 9.74
N GLN A 143 -24.42 -8.85 10.52
CA GLN A 143 -24.50 -8.91 11.98
C GLN A 143 -25.41 -7.79 12.53
N ALA A 144 -25.34 -6.59 11.97
CA ALA A 144 -26.20 -5.47 12.32
C ALA A 144 -27.69 -5.77 12.05
N LEU A 145 -28.00 -6.42 10.91
CA LEU A 145 -29.36 -6.87 10.60
C LEU A 145 -29.85 -7.87 11.64
N GLY A 146 -29.01 -8.82 12.06
CA GLY A 146 -29.34 -9.76 13.15
C GLY A 146 -29.60 -9.03 14.46
N LEU A 147 -28.70 -8.13 14.87
CA LEU A 147 -28.77 -7.41 16.14
C LEU A 147 -30.04 -6.55 16.28
N VAL A 148 -30.41 -5.81 15.22
CA VAL A 148 -31.59 -4.92 15.22
C VAL A 148 -32.88 -5.70 15.52
N HIS A 149 -32.96 -6.95 15.07
CA HIS A 149 -34.11 -7.83 15.31
C HIS A 149 -33.97 -8.69 16.56
N GLY A 150 -32.88 -8.51 17.36
CA GLY A 150 -32.70 -9.15 18.65
C GLY A 150 -31.87 -10.42 18.67
N ALA A 151 -31.22 -10.78 17.57
CA ALA A 151 -30.23 -11.85 17.56
C ALA A 151 -28.98 -11.45 18.35
N LYS A 152 -28.32 -12.43 18.98
CA LYS A 152 -27.06 -12.21 19.71
C LYS A 152 -25.86 -12.33 18.78
N ILE A 153 -24.90 -11.46 18.96
CA ILE A 153 -23.59 -11.50 18.30
C ILE A 153 -22.59 -12.11 19.30
N VAL A 154 -21.90 -13.15 18.89
CA VAL A 154 -20.95 -13.90 19.70
C VAL A 154 -19.65 -14.14 18.97
N HIS A 155 -18.58 -14.47 19.69
CA HIS A 155 -17.34 -14.90 19.05
C HIS A 155 -17.57 -16.19 18.26
N ALA A 156 -17.01 -16.25 17.05
CA ALA A 156 -16.97 -17.48 16.27
C ALA A 156 -16.14 -18.54 17.03
N PRO A 157 -16.42 -19.84 16.85
CA PRO A 157 -15.59 -20.90 17.44
C PRO A 157 -14.11 -20.81 17.07
N GLU A 158 -13.83 -20.26 15.89
CA GLU A 158 -12.50 -19.94 15.36
C GLU A 158 -12.60 -18.64 14.55
N ALA A 159 -11.67 -17.71 14.78
CA ALA A 159 -11.52 -16.52 13.94
C ALA A 159 -10.98 -16.94 12.58
N ILE A 160 -11.69 -16.59 11.51
CA ILE A 160 -11.34 -16.98 10.14
C ILE A 160 -11.14 -15.75 9.27
N HIS A 161 -9.92 -15.56 8.77
CA HIS A 161 -9.56 -14.44 7.93
C HIS A 161 -8.81 -14.91 6.68
N GLY A 162 -9.32 -14.58 5.49
CA GLY A 162 -8.71 -14.91 4.21
C GLY A 162 -8.78 -16.39 3.83
N ARG A 163 -9.74 -17.15 4.37
CA ARG A 163 -9.88 -18.59 4.13
C ARG A 163 -11.19 -18.93 3.46
N LEU A 164 -11.18 -19.99 2.64
CA LEU A 164 -12.36 -20.48 1.93
C LEU A 164 -13.21 -21.44 2.78
N SER A 165 -14.51 -21.33 2.62
CA SER A 165 -15.49 -22.28 3.20
C SER A 165 -16.57 -22.59 2.19
N GLU A 166 -17.05 -23.83 2.20
CA GLU A 166 -18.23 -24.23 1.42
C GLU A 166 -19.50 -23.83 2.13
N ILE A 167 -20.49 -23.43 1.35
CA ILE A 167 -21.77 -22.92 1.82
C ILE A 167 -22.91 -23.84 1.38
N GLU A 168 -23.75 -24.20 2.36
CA GLU A 168 -25.09 -24.73 2.11
C GLU A 168 -26.09 -23.59 2.17
N HIS A 169 -27.11 -23.59 1.29
CA HIS A 169 -28.19 -22.62 1.30
C HIS A 169 -29.54 -23.25 0.91
N ASN A 170 -30.63 -22.61 1.25
CA ASN A 170 -31.98 -23.09 1.01
C ASN A 170 -32.53 -22.75 -0.38
N GLY A 171 -31.72 -22.21 -1.31
CA GLY A 171 -32.14 -21.86 -2.65
C GLY A 171 -33.03 -20.62 -2.75
N CYS A 172 -33.04 -19.74 -1.73
CA CYS A 172 -33.80 -18.49 -1.80
C CYS A 172 -33.31 -17.60 -2.96
N TYR A 173 -34.09 -16.57 -3.29
CA TYR A 173 -33.86 -15.72 -4.48
C TYR A 173 -32.46 -15.09 -4.53
N LEU A 174 -31.85 -14.78 -3.39
CA LEU A 174 -30.46 -14.26 -3.32
C LEU A 174 -29.42 -15.28 -3.82
N PHE A 175 -29.68 -16.57 -3.67
CA PHE A 175 -28.82 -17.67 -4.12
C PHE A 175 -29.30 -18.36 -5.42
N ASN A 176 -30.18 -17.70 -6.19
CA ASN A 176 -30.68 -18.25 -7.45
C ASN A 176 -29.51 -18.51 -8.44
N HIS A 177 -29.52 -19.69 -9.07
CA HIS A 177 -28.47 -20.18 -9.96
C HIS A 177 -27.07 -20.36 -9.31
N ILE A 178 -26.99 -20.46 -7.98
CA ILE A 178 -25.78 -20.80 -7.27
C ILE A 178 -25.93 -22.24 -6.74
N PRO A 179 -24.91 -23.11 -6.91
CA PRO A 179 -24.96 -24.47 -6.36
C PRO A 179 -24.87 -24.46 -4.82
N SER A 180 -25.40 -25.49 -4.16
CA SER A 180 -25.47 -25.56 -2.69
C SER A 180 -24.84 -26.86 -2.16
N GLY A 181 -24.10 -26.77 -1.07
CA GLY A 181 -23.61 -27.93 -0.32
C GLY A 181 -22.15 -28.25 -0.53
N ILE A 182 -21.70 -29.31 0.15
CA ILE A 182 -20.32 -29.80 0.11
C ILE A 182 -19.97 -30.29 -1.30
N ASN A 183 -18.79 -29.93 -1.80
CA ASN A 183 -18.31 -30.24 -3.14
C ASN A 183 -19.18 -29.65 -4.28
N SER A 184 -20.02 -28.68 -4.00
CA SER A 184 -20.83 -27.99 -5.01
C SER A 184 -20.03 -27.00 -5.85
N GLY A 185 -18.85 -26.61 -5.40
CA GLY A 185 -18.06 -25.55 -5.98
C GLY A 185 -18.42 -24.14 -5.49
N PHE A 186 -19.39 -23.99 -4.60
CA PHE A 186 -19.69 -22.70 -3.98
C PHE A 186 -18.80 -22.48 -2.77
N LYS A 187 -17.60 -21.98 -3.02
CA LYS A 187 -16.60 -21.63 -2.02
C LYS A 187 -16.58 -20.11 -1.82
N VAL A 188 -16.63 -19.65 -0.57
CA VAL A 188 -16.65 -18.22 -0.22
C VAL A 188 -15.53 -17.86 0.74
N VAL A 189 -15.04 -16.64 0.64
CA VAL A 189 -14.03 -16.09 1.54
C VAL A 189 -14.69 -15.54 2.79
N ARG A 190 -14.07 -15.83 3.95
CA ARG A 190 -14.50 -15.36 5.26
C ARG A 190 -13.44 -14.44 5.87
N TYR A 191 -13.88 -13.32 6.46
CA TYR A 191 -13.05 -12.35 7.20
C TYR A 191 -13.82 -11.94 8.47
N HIS A 192 -13.96 -12.85 9.46
CA HIS A 192 -14.72 -12.52 10.65
C HIS A 192 -14.30 -13.32 11.88
N SER A 193 -14.37 -12.67 13.04
CA SER A 193 -14.21 -13.25 14.38
C SER A 193 -15.55 -13.35 15.12
N LEU A 194 -16.54 -12.57 14.71
CA LEU A 194 -17.87 -12.53 15.30
C LEU A 194 -18.92 -13.15 14.36
N VAL A 195 -19.97 -13.75 14.93
CA VAL A 195 -21.07 -14.38 14.21
C VAL A 195 -22.40 -14.19 14.95
N ILE A 196 -23.51 -14.37 14.24
CA ILE A 196 -24.84 -14.47 14.83
C ILE A 196 -24.96 -15.85 15.51
N GLU A 197 -25.37 -15.87 16.81
CA GLU A 197 -25.71 -17.10 17.52
C GLU A 197 -26.97 -17.71 16.91
N ALA A 198 -26.85 -18.87 16.27
CA ALA A 198 -27.96 -19.52 15.54
C ALA A 198 -29.20 -19.76 16.40
N SER A 199 -29.01 -20.12 17.69
CA SER A 199 -30.09 -20.34 18.64
C SER A 199 -30.85 -19.08 19.06
N SER A 200 -30.27 -17.90 18.82
CA SER A 200 -30.83 -16.59 19.16
C SER A 200 -31.64 -15.94 18.05
N LEU A 201 -31.73 -16.56 16.87
CA LEU A 201 -32.47 -15.98 15.74
C LEU A 201 -33.96 -15.80 16.09
N PRO A 202 -34.48 -14.57 15.98
CA PRO A 202 -35.90 -14.28 16.22
C PRO A 202 -36.77 -14.82 15.09
N GLN A 203 -38.11 -14.91 15.30
CA GLN A 203 -39.05 -15.42 14.30
C GLN A 203 -39.11 -14.58 13.01
N ASP A 204 -38.76 -13.30 13.07
CA ASP A 204 -38.76 -12.39 11.95
C ASP A 204 -37.55 -12.59 11.02
N LEU A 205 -36.53 -13.32 11.47
CA LEU A 205 -35.35 -13.62 10.69
C LEU A 205 -35.26 -15.09 10.30
N VAL A 206 -35.02 -15.37 9.02
CA VAL A 206 -34.88 -16.72 8.49
C VAL A 206 -33.42 -16.93 8.06
N SER A 207 -32.81 -17.99 8.60
CA SER A 207 -31.49 -18.43 8.10
C SER A 207 -31.64 -18.97 6.67
N ILE A 208 -30.86 -18.44 5.74
CA ILE A 208 -30.90 -18.81 4.31
C ILE A 208 -29.64 -19.50 3.83
N ALA A 209 -28.54 -19.38 4.58
CA ALA A 209 -27.25 -20.02 4.29
C ALA A 209 -26.48 -20.34 5.57
N TRP A 210 -25.70 -21.41 5.54
CA TRP A 210 -24.86 -21.87 6.67
C TRP A 210 -23.65 -22.65 6.20
N THR A 211 -22.65 -22.77 7.08
CA THR A 211 -21.52 -23.66 6.88
C THR A 211 -21.38 -24.58 8.07
N ALA A 212 -21.11 -25.86 7.80
CA ALA A 212 -20.90 -26.88 8.83
C ALA A 212 -19.43 -27.26 9.01
N SER A 213 -18.53 -26.74 8.17
CA SER A 213 -17.21 -27.32 7.99
C SER A 213 -16.12 -26.63 8.77
N PRO A 214 -15.34 -27.39 9.59
CA PRO A 214 -13.98 -27.05 9.95
C PRO A 214 -12.98 -27.46 8.88
N ARG A 215 -13.38 -28.06 7.74
CA ARG A 215 -12.45 -28.44 6.68
C ARG A 215 -11.96 -27.22 5.93
N MET A 216 -10.65 -27.06 5.92
CA MET A 216 -9.96 -26.07 5.14
C MET A 216 -9.89 -26.52 3.68
N LEU A 217 -10.19 -25.62 2.77
CA LEU A 217 -10.14 -25.85 1.33
C LEU A 217 -8.98 -25.02 0.76
N SER A 218 -8.10 -25.68 0.03
CA SER A 218 -7.05 -24.98 -0.71
C SER A 218 -7.66 -24.17 -1.86
N PHE A 219 -7.11 -22.98 -2.16
CA PHE A 219 -7.50 -22.17 -3.33
C PHE A 219 -7.24 -22.90 -4.66
N LEU A 220 -6.42 -23.95 -4.64
CA LEU A 220 -5.89 -24.61 -5.83
C LEU A 220 -6.49 -25.99 -6.08
N ASP A 221 -7.44 -26.46 -5.27
CA ASP A 221 -8.05 -27.81 -5.40
C ASP A 221 -9.07 -27.93 -6.54
N SER A 222 -9.26 -26.90 -7.37
CA SER A 222 -10.28 -26.94 -8.43
C SER A 222 -9.89 -27.73 -9.69
N ASP A 223 -8.59 -28.11 -9.86
CA ASP A 223 -8.09 -28.64 -11.14
C ASP A 223 -7.28 -29.96 -11.07
N GLN A 224 -7.32 -30.72 -9.97
CA GLN A 224 -6.59 -32.00 -9.91
C GLN A 224 -7.51 -33.18 -9.54
N PRO A 225 -7.46 -34.29 -10.30
CA PRO A 225 -8.10 -35.54 -9.87
C PRO A 225 -7.36 -36.14 -8.68
N ASP A 226 -8.12 -36.76 -7.79
CA ASP A 226 -7.69 -37.42 -6.55
C ASP A 226 -6.29 -38.06 -6.58
N ASN A 227 -5.31 -37.37 -5.99
CA ASN A 227 -3.99 -37.96 -5.70
C ASN A 227 -3.70 -37.87 -4.20
N THR A 228 -4.45 -38.66 -3.41
CA THR A 228 -4.21 -38.84 -1.96
C THR A 228 -2.89 -39.58 -1.66
N SER A 229 -2.17 -40.07 -2.69
CA SER A 229 -0.89 -40.78 -2.52
C SER A 229 0.35 -39.89 -2.45
N PHE A 230 0.24 -38.61 -2.86
CA PHE A 230 1.41 -37.70 -2.89
C PHE A 230 1.79 -37.15 -1.50
N TRP A 231 0.84 -36.96 -0.62
CA TRP A 231 1.06 -36.41 0.73
C TRP A 231 1.68 -37.40 1.71
N GLY A 232 1.55 -38.73 1.46
CA GLY A 232 2.16 -39.77 2.29
C GLY A 232 3.70 -39.79 2.20
N SER A 233 4.30 -39.28 1.14
CA SER A 233 5.77 -39.28 0.93
C SER A 233 6.46 -38.01 1.50
N LEU A 234 5.75 -36.93 1.77
CA LEU A 234 6.33 -35.67 2.24
C LEU A 234 6.66 -35.67 3.75
N ASN A 235 6.03 -36.54 4.55
CA ASN A 235 6.28 -36.64 5.99
C ASN A 235 7.57 -37.35 6.37
N ASN A 236 8.37 -37.88 5.41
CA ASN A 236 9.60 -38.64 5.68
C ASN A 236 10.91 -37.87 5.46
N PHE A 237 10.86 -36.55 5.17
CA PHE A 237 12.09 -35.75 5.11
C PHE A 237 12.34 -35.03 6.44
N ALA A 238 13.09 -35.70 7.32
CA ALA A 238 13.59 -35.08 8.54
C ALA A 238 14.62 -34.00 8.19
N THR A 239 14.41 -32.79 8.69
CA THR A 239 15.43 -31.73 8.68
C THR A 239 16.57 -32.09 9.59
N THR A 240 17.73 -32.46 9.03
CA THR A 240 18.96 -32.60 9.81
C THR A 240 19.62 -31.26 10.02
N ASP A 241 19.75 -30.88 11.29
CA ASP A 241 20.55 -29.75 11.74
C ASP A 241 22.06 -30.02 11.43
N PRO A 242 22.88 -29.01 11.07
CA PRO A 242 24.31 -29.18 10.74
C PRO A 242 25.20 -29.72 11.88
N SER A 243 24.67 -29.94 13.08
CA SER A 243 25.38 -30.43 14.25
C SER A 243 25.33 -31.95 14.46
N GLY A 244 24.70 -32.73 13.59
CA GLY A 244 24.81 -34.19 13.57
C GLY A 244 24.08 -34.94 14.69
N HIS A 245 23.15 -34.35 15.39
CA HIS A 245 22.28 -35.01 16.36
C HIS A 245 20.90 -35.27 15.78
N THR A 246 20.55 -36.51 15.56
CA THR A 246 19.20 -36.97 15.23
C THR A 246 18.33 -36.91 16.47
N ASN A 247 17.53 -35.85 16.60
CA ASN A 247 16.44 -35.85 17.54
C ASN A 247 15.17 -36.34 16.82
N ASN A 248 14.81 -37.60 17.07
CA ASN A 248 13.48 -38.11 16.79
C ASN A 248 12.50 -37.44 17.74
N CYS A 249 11.93 -36.30 17.35
CA CYS A 249 10.71 -35.79 17.94
C CYS A 249 9.56 -36.34 17.12
N GLU A 250 9.12 -37.56 17.45
CA GLU A 250 7.73 -37.96 17.21
C GLU A 250 6.85 -37.07 18.10
N VAL A 251 6.24 -36.06 17.49
CA VAL A 251 5.10 -35.39 18.11
C VAL A 251 3.92 -36.33 17.91
N PRO A 252 3.37 -36.94 18.99
CA PRO A 252 2.16 -37.71 18.84
C PRO A 252 1.04 -36.73 18.50
N ILE A 253 0.56 -36.78 17.27
CA ILE A 253 -0.77 -36.22 16.96
C ILE A 253 -1.76 -37.14 17.67
N THR A 254 -2.02 -36.87 18.92
CA THR A 254 -3.18 -37.38 19.62
C THR A 254 -4.38 -36.68 18.99
N ILE A 255 -4.92 -37.30 17.95
CA ILE A 255 -6.30 -37.05 17.54
C ILE A 255 -7.15 -37.56 18.72
N ASN A 256 -7.43 -36.67 19.65
CA ASN A 256 -8.51 -36.88 20.61
C ASN A 256 -9.81 -36.91 19.80
N ASN A 257 -10.23 -38.11 19.41
CA ASN A 257 -11.59 -38.43 19.02
C ASN A 257 -12.49 -38.29 20.24
N ALA A 258 -12.58 -37.11 20.84
CA ALA A 258 -13.70 -36.74 21.62
C ALA A 258 -14.84 -36.49 20.63
N SER A 259 -15.84 -37.32 20.65
CA SER A 259 -17.12 -37.19 19.95
C SER A 259 -17.59 -35.74 20.05
N LYS A 260 -17.34 -34.92 19.02
CA LYS A 260 -17.97 -33.59 18.90
C LYS A 260 -19.44 -33.82 18.70
N PRO A 261 -20.33 -33.07 19.42
CA PRO A 261 -21.76 -33.15 19.21
C PRO A 261 -22.06 -32.79 17.74
N ASP A 262 -23.01 -33.50 17.15
CA ASP A 262 -23.51 -33.31 15.81
C ASP A 262 -23.75 -31.81 15.47
N GLY A 263 -23.02 -31.29 14.51
CA GLY A 263 -23.45 -30.18 13.64
C GLY A 263 -23.54 -28.81 14.27
N TYR A 264 -22.43 -28.20 14.76
CA TYR A 264 -22.41 -26.76 14.98
C TYR A 264 -22.45 -26.03 13.63
N LYS A 265 -23.64 -25.58 13.19
CA LYS A 265 -23.84 -24.79 11.96
C LYS A 265 -23.65 -23.30 12.26
N ILE A 266 -22.74 -22.66 11.55
CA ILE A 266 -22.58 -21.20 11.60
C ILE A 266 -23.52 -20.58 10.56
N VAL A 267 -24.32 -19.60 10.96
CA VAL A 267 -25.22 -18.84 10.08
C VAL A 267 -24.39 -17.95 9.15
N MET A 268 -24.51 -18.21 7.85
CA MET A 268 -23.77 -17.50 6.82
C MET A 268 -24.66 -16.60 5.95
N GLY A 269 -25.96 -16.66 6.15
CA GLY A 269 -26.92 -15.79 5.49
C GLY A 269 -28.26 -15.76 6.21
N ILE A 270 -28.86 -14.58 6.29
CA ILE A 270 -30.20 -14.34 6.83
C ILE A 270 -31.03 -13.48 5.88
N LYS A 271 -32.36 -13.61 5.96
CA LYS A 271 -33.30 -12.66 5.37
C LYS A 271 -34.41 -12.34 6.37
N HIS A 272 -34.98 -11.17 6.24
CA HIS A 272 -36.20 -10.84 6.99
C HIS A 272 -37.43 -11.51 6.37
N SER A 273 -38.38 -11.92 7.17
CA SER A 273 -39.57 -12.68 6.71
C SER A 273 -40.53 -11.85 5.88
N SER A 274 -40.67 -10.55 6.12
CA SER A 274 -41.61 -9.64 5.43
C SER A 274 -40.93 -8.44 4.77
N MET A 275 -39.83 -7.92 5.30
CA MET A 275 -39.08 -6.81 4.68
C MET A 275 -38.06 -7.33 3.66
N PRO A 276 -37.71 -6.55 2.61
CA PRO A 276 -36.76 -6.95 1.58
C PRO A 276 -35.30 -6.83 2.05
N HIS A 277 -35.02 -7.28 3.29
CA HIS A 277 -33.71 -7.20 3.92
C HIS A 277 -33.01 -8.56 3.89
N TYR A 278 -31.76 -8.54 3.43
CA TYR A 278 -30.89 -9.70 3.30
C TYR A 278 -29.54 -9.42 3.94
N GLY A 279 -28.88 -10.45 4.43
CA GLY A 279 -27.53 -10.35 4.95
C GLY A 279 -26.71 -11.60 4.65
N VAL A 280 -25.42 -11.43 4.33
CA VAL A 280 -24.44 -12.51 4.14
C VAL A 280 -23.23 -12.25 5.05
N GLN A 281 -22.77 -13.29 5.79
CA GLN A 281 -21.63 -13.18 6.69
C GLN A 281 -20.29 -13.22 5.95
N PHE A 282 -20.23 -13.88 4.81
CA PHE A 282 -19.05 -13.97 3.94
C PHE A 282 -18.92 -12.75 3.01
N HIS A 283 -17.82 -12.68 2.27
CA HIS A 283 -17.47 -11.55 1.40
C HIS A 283 -17.70 -11.92 -0.07
N PRO A 284 -18.85 -11.58 -0.66
CA PRO A 284 -19.12 -11.83 -2.07
C PRO A 284 -18.23 -11.01 -3.02
N GLU A 285 -17.67 -9.89 -2.54
CA GLU A 285 -16.80 -8.99 -3.30
C GLU A 285 -15.34 -9.46 -3.36
N SER A 286 -14.93 -10.46 -2.56
CA SER A 286 -13.57 -10.99 -2.56
C SER A 286 -13.25 -11.66 -3.89
N VAL A 287 -12.01 -11.48 -4.36
CA VAL A 287 -11.53 -12.05 -5.63
C VAL A 287 -11.60 -13.57 -5.67
N ALA A 288 -11.52 -14.23 -4.49
CA ALA A 288 -11.55 -15.70 -4.38
C ALA A 288 -12.94 -16.27 -4.01
N THR A 289 -13.97 -15.43 -3.83
CA THR A 289 -15.34 -15.92 -3.64
C THR A 289 -15.95 -16.35 -4.96
N HIS A 290 -16.31 -17.63 -5.06
CA HIS A 290 -17.04 -18.16 -6.22
C HIS A 290 -18.46 -17.62 -6.24
N TYR A 291 -18.98 -17.33 -7.42
CA TYR A 291 -20.34 -16.79 -7.62
C TYR A 291 -20.63 -15.46 -6.88
N GLY A 292 -19.62 -14.73 -6.42
CA GLY A 292 -19.81 -13.46 -5.70
C GLY A 292 -20.60 -12.44 -6.52
N ARG A 293 -20.22 -12.23 -7.80
CA ARG A 293 -20.96 -11.35 -8.72
C ARG A 293 -22.41 -11.80 -8.94
N GLN A 294 -22.69 -13.10 -8.93
CA GLN A 294 -24.06 -13.64 -9.06
C GLN A 294 -24.94 -13.22 -7.88
N ILE A 295 -24.39 -13.11 -6.67
CA ILE A 295 -25.13 -12.61 -5.49
C ILE A 295 -25.56 -11.15 -5.72
N PHE A 296 -24.65 -10.29 -6.20
CA PHE A 296 -25.00 -8.90 -6.52
C PHE A 296 -26.01 -8.80 -7.68
N GLN A 297 -25.90 -9.66 -8.70
CA GLN A 297 -26.89 -9.75 -9.78
C GLN A 297 -28.28 -10.18 -9.26
N ASN A 298 -28.33 -11.16 -8.37
CA ASN A 298 -29.57 -11.58 -7.73
C ASN A 298 -30.16 -10.47 -6.86
N PHE A 299 -29.33 -9.72 -6.12
CA PHE A 299 -29.80 -8.58 -5.34
C PHE A 299 -30.32 -7.44 -6.23
N LYS A 300 -29.70 -7.19 -7.39
CA LYS A 300 -30.23 -6.28 -8.42
C LYS A 300 -31.62 -6.74 -8.89
N ARG A 301 -31.81 -8.05 -9.18
CA ARG A 301 -33.11 -8.60 -9.56
C ARG A 301 -34.16 -8.42 -8.45
N ILE A 302 -33.82 -8.74 -7.18
CA ILE A 302 -34.68 -8.47 -6.01
C ILE A 302 -35.10 -7.01 -6.00
N THR A 303 -34.17 -6.08 -6.20
CA THR A 303 -34.45 -4.64 -6.23
C THR A 303 -35.41 -4.26 -7.33
N THR A 304 -35.21 -4.77 -8.55
CA THR A 304 -36.05 -4.45 -9.71
C THR A 304 -37.46 -5.04 -9.59
N ASP A 305 -37.55 -6.28 -9.06
CA ASP A 305 -38.84 -6.95 -8.86
C ASP A 305 -39.64 -6.26 -7.75
N PHE A 306 -38.99 -5.90 -6.65
CA PHE A 306 -39.60 -5.14 -5.56
C PHE A 306 -40.11 -3.78 -6.06
N GLY A 307 -39.29 -3.09 -6.84
CA GLY A 307 -39.64 -1.82 -7.44
C GLY A 307 -40.86 -1.90 -8.40
N SER A 308 -41.00 -3.00 -9.17
CA SER A 308 -42.12 -3.21 -10.09
C SER A 308 -43.45 -3.49 -9.36
N GLN A 309 -43.41 -4.05 -8.17
CA GLN A 309 -44.58 -4.36 -7.34
C GLN A 309 -44.98 -3.19 -6.41
N SER A 310 -44.07 -2.28 -6.12
CA SER A 310 -44.30 -1.15 -5.22
C SER A 310 -44.95 0.02 -5.97
N SER A 311 -46.05 0.59 -5.43
CA SER A 311 -46.73 1.79 -5.95
C SER A 311 -45.80 2.99 -6.04
N LEU A 312 -44.77 3.03 -5.23
CA LEU A 312 -43.70 4.04 -5.22
C LEU A 312 -42.91 4.13 -6.54
N PHE A 313 -42.81 3.02 -7.29
CA PHE A 313 -42.13 2.96 -8.59
C PHE A 313 -43.07 3.17 -9.79
N GLN A 314 -44.37 2.93 -9.66
CA GLN A 314 -45.33 3.18 -10.73
C GLN A 314 -45.47 4.66 -11.06
N GLU A 315 -45.40 5.54 -10.07
CA GLU A 315 -45.38 7.02 -10.28
C GLU A 315 -44.18 7.51 -11.08
N ARG A 316 -43.03 6.80 -11.03
CA ARG A 316 -41.83 7.16 -11.82
C ARG A 316 -42.00 6.91 -13.32
N LYS A 317 -42.72 5.89 -13.73
CA LYS A 317 -42.97 5.59 -15.17
C LYS A 317 -43.85 6.65 -15.83
N VAL A 318 -44.73 7.31 -15.09
CA VAL A 318 -45.62 8.35 -15.60
C VAL A 318 -44.87 9.67 -15.83
N HIS A 319 -43.82 9.97 -15.03
CA HIS A 319 -43.04 11.22 -15.16
C HIS A 319 -41.91 11.17 -16.18
N SER A 320 -41.49 9.98 -16.65
CA SER A 320 -40.43 9.85 -17.67
C SER A 320 -40.90 9.95 -19.14
N ILE A 321 -42.18 10.14 -19.39
CA ILE A 321 -42.75 10.31 -20.74
C ILE A 321 -42.98 11.79 -21.12
N GLY A 322 -42.74 12.71 -20.18
CA GLY A 322 -42.75 14.16 -20.44
C GLY A 322 -41.40 14.64 -20.94
N LYS A 323 -41.34 15.11 -22.20
CA LYS A 323 -40.16 15.77 -22.79
C LYS A 323 -39.54 16.77 -21.83
N LEU A 324 -38.27 16.54 -21.40
CA LEU A 324 -37.47 17.56 -20.77
C LEU A 324 -37.00 18.55 -21.83
N GLU A 325 -37.67 19.70 -21.91
CA GLU A 325 -37.11 20.91 -22.51
C GLU A 325 -36.00 21.44 -21.61
N SER A 326 -34.83 21.67 -22.20
CA SER A 326 -33.69 22.26 -21.55
C SER A 326 -33.91 23.73 -21.14
N PRO A 327 -33.68 24.17 -19.91
CA PRO A 327 -33.57 25.58 -19.58
C PRO A 327 -32.26 26.13 -20.15
N GLN A 328 -32.36 27.14 -20.98
CA GLN A 328 -31.24 28.03 -21.35
C GLN A 328 -30.76 28.77 -20.09
N VAL A 329 -29.52 28.60 -19.72
CA VAL A 329 -28.86 29.40 -18.68
C VAL A 329 -28.07 30.51 -19.37
N ASN A 330 -28.57 31.72 -19.23
CA ASN A 330 -27.83 32.94 -19.52
C ASN A 330 -26.67 33.10 -18.53
N SER A 331 -25.50 33.37 -19.09
CA SER A 331 -24.29 33.76 -18.37
C SER A 331 -24.40 35.20 -17.81
N ALA A 332 -23.64 35.36 -16.74
CA ALA A 332 -23.26 36.62 -16.08
C ALA A 332 -24.24 37.16 -15.03
N ASP A 333 -23.62 37.31 -13.88
CA ASP A 333 -23.83 38.19 -12.77
C ASP A 333 -24.14 37.53 -11.41
N GLN A 334 -23.31 38.01 -10.47
CA GLN A 334 -23.44 38.03 -9.00
C GLN A 334 -22.59 37.08 -8.17
N CYS A 335 -21.30 37.44 -8.13
CA CYS A 335 -20.51 37.37 -6.89
C CYS A 335 -20.40 38.82 -6.35
N ASN A 336 -21.25 39.19 -5.43
CA ASN A 336 -21.03 40.28 -4.47
C ASN A 336 -22.24 40.36 -3.54
N TYR A 337 -22.11 39.80 -2.34
CA TYR A 337 -22.76 40.32 -1.12
C TYR A 337 -22.30 39.46 0.06
N VAL A 338 -21.79 40.16 1.02
CA VAL A 338 -21.56 39.94 2.45
C VAL A 338 -20.09 40.04 2.84
N LEU A 339 -19.63 41.25 2.92
CA LEU A 339 -18.64 41.72 3.88
C LEU A 339 -18.93 43.18 4.22
N LYS A 340 -19.81 43.40 5.17
CA LYS A 340 -19.89 44.65 5.96
C LYS A 340 -20.44 44.34 7.34
N GLY A 341 -19.67 44.71 8.34
CA GLY A 341 -20.12 44.84 9.72
C GLY A 341 -19.27 44.16 10.77
N LEU A 342 -18.24 44.83 11.24
CA LEU A 342 -18.04 45.18 12.67
C LEU A 342 -16.62 45.75 12.83
N SER A 343 -16.55 47.05 12.90
CA SER A 343 -15.46 47.84 13.44
C SER A 343 -15.73 48.12 14.93
N HIS A 344 -14.70 48.00 15.74
CA HIS A 344 -14.31 48.86 16.87
C HIS A 344 -13.54 48.04 17.91
N THR A 345 -12.39 48.50 18.12
CA THR A 345 -11.50 49.09 19.14
C THR A 345 -10.78 48.01 19.93
N ASP A 346 -9.52 48.05 20.22
CA ASP A 346 -8.58 49.02 20.78
C ASP A 346 -7.13 48.58 20.60
N GLY A 347 -6.25 49.57 20.54
CA GLY A 347 -4.84 49.41 20.27
C GLY A 347 -4.02 48.74 21.38
N LEU A 348 -2.96 48.15 20.94
CA LEU A 348 -1.68 47.97 21.67
C LEU A 348 -0.58 47.82 20.62
N GLU A 349 0.32 48.80 20.66
CA GLU A 349 1.59 48.80 19.91
C GLU A 349 2.44 47.62 20.32
N LEU A 350 2.96 46.86 19.34
CA LEU A 350 4.06 45.93 19.50
C LEU A 350 4.98 46.04 18.29
N ASP A 351 6.15 46.46 18.60
CA ASP A 351 7.50 46.43 18.04
C ASP A 351 7.71 45.83 16.65
N ASP A 352 8.17 46.74 15.76
CA ASP A 352 8.65 46.51 14.40
C ASP A 352 10.01 45.77 14.41
N SER A 353 10.01 44.45 14.30
CA SER A 353 11.22 43.73 13.84
C SER A 353 10.97 42.27 13.42
N VAL A 354 9.89 41.93 12.72
CA VAL A 354 9.85 40.73 11.89
C VAL A 354 9.05 41.02 10.61
N ARG A 355 9.73 41.49 9.59
CA ARG A 355 9.17 41.49 8.24
C ARG A 355 9.01 40.04 7.78
N VAL A 356 7.86 39.44 8.08
CA VAL A 356 7.37 38.27 7.39
C VAL A 356 7.01 38.73 5.99
N HIS A 357 7.83 38.40 5.01
CA HIS A 357 7.45 38.46 3.61
C HIS A 357 6.31 37.47 3.38
N MET A 358 5.06 37.94 3.54
CA MET A 358 3.93 37.29 2.88
C MET A 358 4.16 37.42 1.38
N LEU A 359 4.67 36.38 0.78
CA LEU A 359 4.61 36.21 -0.66
C LEU A 359 3.12 36.07 -1.02
N LYS A 360 2.58 37.11 -1.69
CA LYS A 360 1.36 36.99 -2.50
C LYS A 360 1.43 35.66 -3.22
N GLU A 361 0.33 34.92 -3.26
CA GLU A 361 0.13 33.78 -4.16
C GLU A 361 0.58 34.18 -5.56
N ARG A 362 1.83 33.86 -5.89
CA ARG A 362 2.28 33.86 -7.29
C ARG A 362 1.48 32.74 -7.94
N ASN A 363 0.62 33.06 -8.87
CA ASN A 363 0.16 32.13 -9.88
C ASN A 363 1.37 31.32 -10.28
N SER A 364 1.36 29.98 -10.06
CA SER A 364 2.47 29.11 -10.37
C SER A 364 2.74 29.23 -11.86
N GLU A 365 3.84 29.91 -12.23
CA GLU A 365 4.27 30.00 -13.63
C GLU A 365 4.44 28.58 -14.15
N LYS A 366 3.70 28.23 -15.18
CA LYS A 366 3.79 26.92 -15.83
C LYS A 366 5.19 26.75 -16.39
N LYS A 367 5.88 25.68 -15.98
CA LYS A 367 7.23 25.34 -16.48
C LYS A 367 7.09 24.42 -17.69
N TYR A 368 7.70 24.78 -18.79
CA TYR A 368 7.74 23.94 -19.99
C TYR A 368 9.06 23.20 -20.03
N LEU A 369 9.05 21.93 -19.64
CA LEU A 369 10.24 21.08 -19.63
C LEU A 369 10.34 20.28 -20.91
N ARG A 370 11.52 20.26 -21.48
CA ARG A 370 11.90 19.47 -22.66
C ARG A 370 12.97 18.46 -22.27
N LEU A 371 13.00 17.32 -22.94
CA LEU A 371 13.99 16.26 -22.75
C LEU A 371 14.93 16.14 -23.95
N ARG A 372 16.22 15.99 -23.64
CA ARG A 372 17.24 15.52 -24.62
C ARG A 372 17.86 14.25 -24.09
N TRP A 373 18.06 13.28 -24.95
CA TRP A 373 18.68 12.03 -24.57
C TRP A 373 19.60 11.47 -25.67
N LYS A 374 20.52 10.59 -25.25
CA LYS A 374 21.40 9.80 -26.09
C LYS A 374 21.37 8.35 -25.61
N ARG A 375 21.57 7.42 -26.56
CA ARG A 375 21.69 5.99 -26.30
C ARG A 375 23.09 5.52 -26.72
N ILE A 376 23.66 4.63 -25.92
CA ILE A 376 24.88 3.88 -26.21
C ILE A 376 24.49 2.39 -26.18
N ASP A 377 24.56 1.75 -27.34
CA ASP A 377 24.09 0.37 -27.53
C ASP A 377 25.04 -0.62 -26.85
N ASN A 378 24.47 -1.63 -26.16
CA ASN A 378 25.16 -2.74 -25.52
C ASN A 378 26.39 -2.35 -24.68
N PHE A 379 26.37 -1.17 -24.07
CA PHE A 379 27.51 -0.60 -23.34
C PHE A 379 27.86 -1.42 -22.08
N LEU A 380 26.88 -2.02 -21.44
CA LEU A 380 27.06 -2.77 -20.19
C LEU A 380 28.01 -3.97 -20.37
N SER A 381 28.06 -4.55 -21.58
CA SER A 381 28.98 -5.66 -21.91
C SER A 381 30.45 -5.25 -21.88
N CYS A 382 30.77 -3.96 -22.02
CA CYS A 382 32.12 -3.41 -22.03
C CYS A 382 32.58 -2.92 -20.64
N THR A 383 31.78 -3.12 -19.59
CA THR A 383 32.02 -2.64 -18.21
C THR A 383 31.84 -3.77 -17.20
N GLY A 384 32.28 -3.58 -15.96
CA GLY A 384 32.00 -4.49 -14.83
C GLY A 384 30.57 -4.42 -14.30
N GLY A 385 29.67 -3.71 -15.01
CA GLY A 385 28.27 -3.61 -14.67
C GLY A 385 27.83 -2.22 -14.22
N SER A 386 26.58 -2.11 -13.70
CA SER A 386 26.00 -0.85 -13.23
C SER A 386 26.75 -0.23 -12.04
N GLU A 387 27.49 -1.05 -11.25
CA GLU A 387 28.31 -0.60 -10.13
C GLU A 387 29.50 0.26 -10.61
N ASP A 388 30.17 -0.17 -11.68
CA ASP A 388 31.30 0.58 -12.24
C ASP A 388 30.83 1.89 -12.88
N ILE A 389 29.68 1.87 -13.56
CA ILE A 389 29.09 3.09 -14.16
C ILE A 389 28.74 4.10 -13.06
N PHE A 390 28.07 3.63 -11.97
CA PHE A 390 27.75 4.52 -10.86
C PHE A 390 29.00 5.07 -10.18
N SER A 391 29.99 4.22 -9.92
CA SER A 391 31.24 4.62 -9.24
C SER A 391 32.01 5.65 -10.06
N GLU A 392 32.11 5.48 -11.36
CA GLU A 392 32.78 6.43 -12.26
C GLU A 392 32.05 7.78 -12.34
N LEU A 393 30.72 7.76 -12.51
CA LEU A 393 29.97 8.99 -12.74
C LEU A 393 29.63 9.75 -11.45
N PHE A 394 29.35 9.03 -10.36
CA PHE A 394 28.76 9.59 -9.14
C PHE A 394 29.46 9.16 -7.85
N GLY A 395 30.43 8.24 -7.90
CA GLY A 395 31.11 7.71 -6.72
C GLY A 395 32.12 8.65 -6.05
N HIS A 396 32.45 9.79 -6.68
CA HIS A 396 33.37 10.80 -6.10
C HIS A 396 32.76 11.48 -4.87
N GLN A 397 33.58 11.95 -3.95
CA GLN A 397 33.16 12.67 -2.72
C GLN A 397 32.11 11.89 -1.92
N ASN A 398 32.33 10.60 -1.68
CA ASN A 398 31.39 9.71 -0.97
C ASN A 398 29.97 9.66 -1.57
N ALA A 399 29.82 9.90 -2.86
CA ALA A 399 28.55 9.92 -3.58
C ALA A 399 27.51 10.88 -2.95
N GLU A 400 27.95 12.08 -2.54
CA GLU A 400 27.10 13.10 -1.94
C GLU A 400 26.01 13.58 -2.90
N ASP A 401 24.80 13.80 -2.38
CA ASP A 401 23.61 14.27 -3.12
C ASP A 401 23.36 13.44 -4.41
N THR A 402 23.43 12.11 -4.29
CA THR A 402 23.23 11.17 -5.39
C THR A 402 22.10 10.19 -5.11
N PHE A 403 21.58 9.60 -6.18
CA PHE A 403 20.62 8.52 -6.12
C PHE A 403 20.95 7.42 -7.12
N TRP A 404 20.55 6.19 -6.78
CA TRP A 404 20.57 5.04 -7.68
C TRP A 404 19.35 4.17 -7.36
N LEU A 405 18.33 4.21 -8.22
CA LEU A 405 17.23 3.25 -8.21
C LEU A 405 17.70 2.04 -9.03
N ASP A 406 17.96 0.94 -8.34
CA ASP A 406 18.74 -0.17 -8.85
C ASP A 406 17.93 -1.44 -9.04
N SER A 407 18.15 -2.09 -10.15
CA SER A 407 17.67 -3.43 -10.45
C SER A 407 18.78 -4.45 -10.20
N SER A 408 19.09 -4.71 -8.93
CA SER A 408 20.19 -5.61 -8.57
C SER A 408 19.90 -7.09 -8.82
N SER A 409 18.63 -7.46 -9.05
CA SER A 409 18.18 -8.81 -9.40
C SER A 409 17.66 -8.83 -10.82
N VAL A 410 18.53 -9.11 -11.77
CA VAL A 410 18.22 -9.10 -13.22
C VAL A 410 17.37 -10.30 -13.66
N ASP A 411 17.23 -11.32 -12.81
CA ASP A 411 16.48 -12.53 -13.11
C ASP A 411 14.97 -12.26 -13.15
N GLN A 412 14.34 -12.51 -14.31
CA GLN A 412 12.90 -12.55 -14.52
C GLN A 412 12.12 -11.22 -14.69
N ASN A 413 12.39 -10.39 -15.71
CA ASN A 413 11.47 -9.35 -16.24
C ASN A 413 10.82 -8.36 -15.23
N ARG A 414 11.23 -8.33 -13.95
CA ARG A 414 10.63 -7.48 -12.91
C ARG A 414 11.30 -6.14 -12.76
N ALA A 415 12.62 -6.11 -12.92
CA ALA A 415 13.45 -4.97 -12.71
C ALA A 415 14.43 -4.87 -13.89
N ARG A 416 13.93 -4.32 -14.99
CA ARG A 416 14.68 -4.22 -16.23
C ARG A 416 15.64 -3.04 -16.22
N PHE A 417 15.28 -1.94 -15.55
CA PHE A 417 16.01 -0.68 -15.63
C PHE A 417 16.60 -0.27 -14.30
N SER A 418 17.84 0.26 -14.34
CA SER A 418 18.42 1.05 -13.25
C SER A 418 18.51 2.51 -13.67
N PHE A 419 18.26 3.43 -12.72
CA PHE A 419 18.34 4.88 -12.93
C PHE A 419 19.30 5.48 -11.89
N MET A 420 20.23 6.31 -12.33
CA MET A 420 21.21 6.95 -11.46
C MET A 420 21.43 8.41 -11.82
N GLY A 421 21.73 9.21 -10.80
CA GLY A 421 21.97 10.63 -10.97
C GLY A 421 22.47 11.29 -9.69
N GLY A 422 22.72 12.58 -9.79
CA GLY A 422 23.21 13.37 -8.67
C GLY A 422 23.11 14.85 -8.94
N LYS A 423 23.60 15.65 -7.99
CA LYS A 423 23.68 17.09 -8.08
C LYS A 423 24.55 17.52 -9.26
N GLY A 424 24.08 18.47 -10.05
CA GLY A 424 24.90 19.00 -11.15
C GLY A 424 24.14 19.73 -12.25
N GLY A 425 22.85 19.53 -12.38
CA GLY A 425 22.02 20.23 -13.37
C GLY A 425 21.43 21.55 -12.85
N PRO A 426 21.04 22.47 -13.74
CA PRO A 426 20.50 23.79 -13.36
C PRO A 426 19.11 23.72 -12.73
N LEU A 427 18.32 22.68 -13.01
CA LEU A 427 17.00 22.48 -12.44
C LEU A 427 17.06 21.63 -11.16
N TRP A 428 18.24 21.06 -10.84
CA TRP A 428 18.41 20.24 -9.64
C TRP A 428 18.02 21.00 -8.37
N LYS A 429 17.24 20.37 -7.54
CA LYS A 429 16.89 20.85 -6.20
C LYS A 429 16.66 19.67 -5.27
N GLN A 430 16.97 19.88 -3.99
CA GLN A 430 16.60 18.98 -2.90
C GLN A 430 15.45 19.60 -2.11
N MET A 431 14.44 18.80 -1.80
CA MET A 431 13.28 19.16 -0.99
C MET A 431 13.24 18.26 0.24
N THR A 432 13.30 18.85 1.41
CA THR A 432 13.26 18.15 2.71
C THR A 432 12.05 18.62 3.49
N PHE A 433 11.19 17.71 3.91
CA PHE A 433 9.96 18.01 4.63
C PHE A 433 9.92 17.35 6.00
N HIS A 434 9.45 18.11 6.98
CA HIS A 434 9.19 17.66 8.34
C HIS A 434 7.75 18.00 8.72
N LEU A 435 7.00 17.01 9.19
CA LEU A 435 5.66 17.20 9.75
C LEU A 435 5.71 18.08 11.00
N SER A 436 4.66 18.88 11.20
CA SER A 436 4.47 19.67 12.41
C SER A 436 4.26 18.77 13.62
N SER A 437 4.73 19.22 14.79
CA SER A 437 4.50 18.51 16.05
C SER A 437 3.08 18.68 16.61
N GLN A 438 2.25 19.51 15.99
CA GLN A 438 0.86 19.72 16.42
C GLN A 438 -0.03 18.60 15.89
N ARG A 439 -0.67 17.86 16.79
CA ARG A 439 -1.47 16.66 16.55
C ARG A 439 -2.67 16.82 15.59
N ALA A 440 -3.04 18.03 15.21
CA ALA A 440 -4.26 18.31 14.45
C ALA A 440 -4.03 18.78 13.01
N ASN A 441 -2.79 18.94 12.53
CA ASN A 441 -2.51 19.51 11.21
C ASN A 441 -1.60 18.60 10.40
N CYS A 442 -2.04 18.23 9.19
CA CYS A 442 -1.20 17.59 8.15
C CYS A 442 -0.05 18.49 7.68
N GLY A 443 0.03 19.73 8.15
CA GLY A 443 1.03 20.72 7.76
C GLY A 443 2.41 20.45 8.32
N GLY A 444 3.41 21.13 7.75
CA GLY A 444 4.79 20.99 8.18
C GLY A 444 5.70 22.07 7.60
N THR A 445 6.99 21.82 7.67
CA THR A 445 8.01 22.73 7.13
C THR A 445 8.76 22.04 5.99
N ILE A 446 8.83 22.71 4.83
CA ILE A 446 9.66 22.29 3.71
C ILE A 446 10.88 23.18 3.58
N THR A 447 12.04 22.57 3.36
CA THR A 447 13.28 23.25 2.99
C THR A 447 13.63 22.85 1.56
N ILE A 448 13.81 23.84 0.67
CA ILE A 448 14.16 23.61 -0.73
C ILE A 448 15.57 24.19 -0.95
N ARG A 449 16.51 23.36 -1.37
CA ARG A 449 17.90 23.73 -1.70
C ARG A 449 18.12 23.61 -3.21
N GLY A 450 18.58 24.67 -3.87
CA GLY A 450 18.95 24.66 -5.27
C GLY A 450 20.38 24.19 -5.52
N ALA A 451 20.74 24.02 -6.79
CA ALA A 451 22.07 23.58 -7.23
C ALA A 451 23.22 24.47 -6.68
N HIS A 452 22.99 25.77 -6.48
CA HIS A 452 23.97 26.74 -6.03
C HIS A 452 24.00 26.93 -4.48
N GLY A 453 23.37 26.03 -3.72
CA GLY A 453 23.44 26.02 -2.27
C GLY A 453 22.46 26.98 -1.56
N SER A 454 21.67 27.79 -2.27
CA SER A 454 20.61 28.62 -1.67
C SER A 454 19.51 27.73 -1.08
N ALA A 455 19.13 27.99 0.17
CA ALA A 455 18.05 27.26 0.83
C ALA A 455 16.89 28.21 1.14
N VAL A 456 15.68 27.78 0.80
CA VAL A 456 14.44 28.49 1.13
C VAL A 456 13.60 27.56 2.02
N LYS A 457 13.14 28.11 3.16
CA LYS A 457 12.31 27.40 4.12
C LYS A 457 10.89 27.96 4.12
N ASN A 458 9.90 27.12 3.90
CA ASN A 458 8.49 27.49 3.82
C ASN A 458 7.65 26.61 4.75
N SER A 459 6.53 27.16 5.24
CA SER A 459 5.52 26.38 5.96
C SER A 459 4.46 25.91 4.96
N LEU A 460 4.15 24.61 4.98
CA LEU A 460 3.08 24.00 4.20
C LEU A 460 1.89 23.72 5.14
N LYS A 461 0.76 24.37 4.89
CA LYS A 461 -0.46 24.16 5.67
C LYS A 461 -1.18 22.87 5.25
N ASP A 462 -1.16 22.58 3.94
CA ASP A 462 -1.90 21.48 3.32
C ASP A 462 -1.07 20.18 3.19
N GLY A 463 0.16 20.16 3.75
CA GLY A 463 1.05 19.02 3.74
C GLY A 463 1.94 18.90 2.51
N PHE A 464 2.77 17.83 2.50
CA PHE A 464 3.76 17.56 1.47
C PHE A 464 3.13 17.01 0.19
N LEU A 465 2.15 16.11 0.31
CA LEU A 465 1.51 15.49 -0.85
C LEU A 465 0.78 16.54 -1.71
N GLU A 466 0.14 17.51 -1.07
CA GLU A 466 -0.49 18.61 -1.80
C GLU A 466 0.55 19.54 -2.47
N PHE A 467 1.68 19.79 -1.82
CA PHE A 467 2.80 20.50 -2.42
C PHE A 467 3.34 19.75 -3.64
N LEU A 468 3.58 18.45 -3.52
CA LEU A 468 4.06 17.59 -4.62
C LEU A 468 3.07 17.56 -5.79
N HIS A 469 1.76 17.50 -5.48
CA HIS A 469 0.69 17.60 -6.47
C HIS A 469 0.80 18.90 -7.29
N LYS A 470 0.93 20.05 -6.63
CA LYS A 470 1.06 21.36 -7.27
C LYS A 470 2.33 21.47 -8.13
N GLU A 471 3.47 20.94 -7.63
CA GLU A 471 4.73 20.92 -8.37
C GLU A 471 4.59 20.08 -9.66
N ILE A 472 4.07 18.85 -9.58
CA ILE A 472 3.86 17.98 -10.74
C ILE A 472 2.87 18.61 -11.75
N GLN A 473 1.78 19.20 -11.28
CA GLN A 473 0.77 19.84 -12.12
C GLN A 473 1.31 21.08 -12.84
N SER A 474 2.26 21.80 -12.24
CA SER A 474 2.89 22.98 -12.84
C SER A 474 3.74 22.68 -14.07
N ILE A 475 4.17 21.43 -14.23
CA ILE A 475 5.03 20.98 -15.32
C ILE A 475 4.21 20.67 -16.57
N LYS A 476 4.62 21.23 -17.69
CA LYS A 476 4.15 20.92 -19.04
C LYS A 476 5.28 20.23 -19.79
N TYR A 477 4.92 19.24 -20.60
CA TYR A 477 5.87 18.41 -21.36
C TYR A 477 5.31 18.09 -22.76
N ASN A 478 6.19 17.66 -23.67
CA ASN A 478 5.82 17.15 -25.00
C ASN A 478 6.11 15.62 -25.02
N GLU A 479 5.14 14.83 -25.43
CA GLU A 479 5.27 13.36 -25.51
C GLU A 479 6.28 12.90 -26.55
N GLU A 480 6.49 13.68 -27.62
CA GLU A 480 7.50 13.41 -28.64
C GLU A 480 8.92 13.36 -28.08
N ASP A 481 9.21 14.09 -26.98
CA ASP A 481 10.55 14.17 -26.40
C ASP A 481 11.06 12.82 -25.87
N PHE A 482 10.17 11.91 -25.50
CA PHE A 482 10.51 10.59 -24.97
C PHE A 482 10.02 9.43 -25.86
N GLU A 483 9.62 9.72 -27.10
CA GLU A 483 9.34 8.69 -28.08
C GLU A 483 10.56 7.79 -28.30
N GLY A 484 10.36 6.47 -28.30
CA GLY A 484 11.46 5.49 -28.42
C GLY A 484 12.16 5.12 -27.12
N LEU A 485 11.90 5.80 -25.98
CA LEU A 485 12.41 5.37 -24.66
C LEU A 485 11.58 4.22 -24.09
N PRO A 486 12.22 3.09 -23.68
CA PRO A 486 11.52 1.89 -23.23
C PRO A 486 11.12 1.89 -21.75
N PHE A 487 11.30 2.98 -21.04
CA PHE A 487 11.03 3.14 -19.60
C PHE A 487 10.18 4.39 -19.35
N ASP A 488 9.65 4.53 -18.12
CA ASP A 488 8.71 5.59 -17.73
C ASP A 488 9.36 6.74 -16.94
N PHE A 489 10.59 6.57 -16.43
CA PHE A 489 11.30 7.61 -15.69
C PHE A 489 12.23 8.42 -16.61
N HIS A 490 11.85 9.65 -16.88
CA HIS A 490 12.56 10.55 -17.78
C HIS A 490 13.17 11.78 -17.07
N GLY A 491 13.25 11.75 -15.73
CA GLY A 491 13.61 12.86 -14.86
C GLY A 491 12.40 13.34 -14.05
N GLY A 492 12.63 14.16 -13.03
CA GLY A 492 11.64 14.62 -12.08
C GLY A 492 12.03 14.32 -10.64
N PHE A 493 11.08 13.96 -9.80
CA PHE A 493 11.28 13.80 -8.36
C PHE A 493 11.73 12.37 -8.03
N VAL A 494 12.86 12.21 -7.34
CA VAL A 494 13.41 10.94 -6.84
C VAL A 494 13.67 11.07 -5.35
N GLY A 495 13.16 10.14 -4.55
CA GLY A 495 13.33 10.21 -3.11
C GLY A 495 12.44 9.24 -2.36
N TYR A 496 11.99 9.65 -1.18
CA TYR A 496 11.17 8.81 -0.33
C TYR A 496 10.02 9.56 0.34
N LEU A 497 8.95 8.80 0.62
CA LEU A 497 7.83 9.13 1.48
C LEU A 497 7.97 8.30 2.77
N GLY A 498 8.17 8.93 3.92
CA GLY A 498 8.22 8.26 5.21
C GLY A 498 6.84 7.83 5.69
N TYR A 499 6.78 6.77 6.50
CA TYR A 499 5.52 6.22 7.02
C TYR A 499 4.65 7.25 7.74
N GLY A 500 5.27 8.26 8.38
CA GLY A 500 4.57 9.34 9.07
C GLY A 500 3.62 10.16 8.20
N LEU A 501 3.83 10.20 6.87
CA LEU A 501 2.93 10.87 5.92
C LEU A 501 1.54 10.21 5.80
N LYS A 502 1.30 9.08 6.46
CA LYS A 502 -0.02 8.47 6.57
C LYS A 502 -1.10 9.45 7.05
N VAL A 503 -0.72 10.47 7.81
CA VAL A 503 -1.64 11.52 8.30
C VAL A 503 -2.19 12.42 7.18
N GLU A 504 -1.57 12.40 5.99
CA GLU A 504 -2.05 13.08 4.78
C GLU A 504 -2.94 12.17 3.91
N CYS A 505 -3.17 10.90 4.36
CA CYS A 505 -3.83 9.84 3.59
C CYS A 505 -5.01 9.21 4.36
N ASP A 506 -5.90 10.03 4.92
CA ASP A 506 -7.08 9.60 5.71
C ASP A 506 -6.76 8.80 7.00
N ALA A 507 -5.49 8.69 7.39
CA ALA A 507 -5.13 8.04 8.63
C ALA A 507 -5.24 8.98 9.83
N SER A 508 -5.49 8.39 10.99
CA SER A 508 -5.36 9.08 12.27
C SER A 508 -3.92 9.58 12.50
N PHE A 509 -3.74 10.44 13.46
CA PHE A 509 -2.51 11.14 13.80
C PHE A 509 -1.30 10.22 14.09
N ASN A 510 -0.07 10.78 14.01
CA ASN A 510 1.14 10.14 14.50
C ASN A 510 1.31 10.34 16.01
N LYS A 511 1.59 9.26 16.75
CA LYS A 511 1.85 9.30 18.20
C LYS A 511 3.16 10.02 18.55
N ALA A 512 4.18 9.85 17.71
CA ALA A 512 5.52 10.37 17.94
C ALA A 512 6.14 10.93 16.65
N LYS A 513 7.04 11.93 16.82
CA LYS A 513 7.78 12.55 15.72
C LYS A 513 8.99 11.70 15.33
N SER A 514 9.23 11.55 14.03
CA SER A 514 10.45 10.92 13.50
C SER A 514 11.69 11.79 13.73
N SER A 515 12.84 11.17 13.93
CA SER A 515 14.14 11.84 13.94
C SER A 515 14.64 12.17 12.53
N THR A 516 14.22 11.39 11.53
CA THR A 516 14.50 11.63 10.11
C THR A 516 13.44 12.52 9.48
N PRO A 517 13.74 13.23 8.38
CA PRO A 517 12.72 13.90 7.59
C PRO A 517 11.57 12.96 7.21
N ASP A 518 10.34 13.50 7.14
CA ASP A 518 9.16 12.72 6.76
C ASP A 518 9.06 12.52 5.24
N ALA A 519 9.66 13.41 4.43
CA ALA A 519 9.92 13.19 3.01
C ALA A 519 11.20 13.89 2.60
N CYS A 520 11.94 13.29 1.67
CA CYS A 520 13.08 13.94 1.05
C CYS A 520 13.20 13.51 -0.42
N PHE A 521 13.27 14.50 -1.33
CA PHE A 521 13.31 14.30 -2.76
C PHE A 521 14.36 15.18 -3.43
N PHE A 522 15.04 14.64 -4.44
CA PHE A 522 15.74 15.40 -5.46
C PHE A 522 14.79 15.68 -6.62
N PHE A 523 14.88 16.83 -7.26
CA PHE A 523 14.44 17.03 -8.62
C PHE A 523 15.64 16.73 -9.53
N ALA A 524 15.61 15.56 -10.18
CA ALA A 524 16.67 15.09 -11.05
C ALA A 524 16.43 15.57 -12.48
N ASP A 525 17.27 16.46 -12.96
CA ASP A 525 17.24 16.95 -14.33
C ASP A 525 18.25 16.24 -15.24
N ASN A 526 19.32 15.67 -14.66
CA ASN A 526 20.33 14.88 -15.34
C ASN A 526 20.37 13.47 -14.74
N LEU A 527 20.25 12.45 -15.60
CA LEU A 527 20.29 11.05 -15.16
C LEU A 527 20.81 10.11 -16.24
N VAL A 528 21.28 8.95 -15.80
CA VAL A 528 21.65 7.83 -16.64
C VAL A 528 20.72 6.67 -16.36
N ALA A 529 20.15 6.07 -17.39
CA ALA A 529 19.34 4.86 -17.30
C ALA A 529 20.07 3.69 -17.98
N ILE A 530 19.98 2.51 -17.37
CA ILE A 530 20.59 1.27 -17.85
C ILE A 530 19.47 0.24 -18.11
N ASP A 531 19.44 -0.30 -19.32
CA ASP A 531 18.59 -1.43 -19.68
C ASP A 531 19.38 -2.73 -19.51
N HIS A 532 19.07 -3.49 -18.47
CA HIS A 532 19.78 -4.74 -18.16
C HIS A 532 19.49 -5.89 -19.14
N ASN A 533 18.41 -5.79 -19.94
CA ASN A 533 18.07 -6.85 -20.90
C ASN A 533 18.98 -6.83 -22.14
N ASN A 534 19.30 -5.65 -22.64
CA ASN A 534 20.09 -5.49 -23.87
C ASN A 534 21.45 -4.80 -23.64
N GLY A 535 21.71 -4.33 -22.40
CA GLY A 535 22.96 -3.68 -22.04
C GLY A 535 23.06 -2.22 -22.49
N ASP A 536 21.97 -1.62 -22.96
CA ASP A 536 21.97 -0.22 -23.44
C ASP A 536 22.03 0.76 -22.27
N VAL A 537 22.75 1.86 -22.49
CA VAL A 537 22.85 2.97 -21.56
C VAL A 537 22.27 4.23 -22.21
N TYR A 538 21.36 4.88 -21.50
CA TYR A 538 20.71 6.12 -21.93
C TYR A 538 21.17 7.26 -21.03
N ILE A 539 21.54 8.38 -21.63
CA ILE A 539 21.93 9.63 -20.96
C ILE A 539 20.81 10.62 -21.21
N LEU A 540 20.19 11.16 -20.17
CA LEU A 540 19.02 12.03 -20.25
C LEU A 540 19.27 13.36 -19.54
N SER A 541 18.79 14.46 -20.14
CA SER A 541 18.86 15.80 -19.55
C SER A 541 17.58 16.58 -19.80
N LEU A 542 16.95 17.06 -18.71
CA LEU A 542 15.81 17.97 -18.73
C LEU A 542 16.28 19.42 -18.75
N TYR A 543 15.58 20.30 -19.47
CA TYR A 543 15.81 21.72 -19.49
C TYR A 543 14.49 22.51 -19.61
N ASP A 544 14.50 23.76 -19.16
CA ASP A 544 13.36 24.66 -19.26
C ASP A 544 13.44 25.46 -20.57
N GLU A 545 12.42 25.32 -21.42
CA GLU A 545 12.34 25.96 -22.73
C GLU A 545 12.32 27.49 -22.65
N TYR A 546 11.67 28.06 -21.64
CA TYR A 546 11.54 29.51 -21.48
C TYR A 546 12.79 30.19 -20.93
N SER A 547 13.64 29.49 -20.20
CA SER A 547 14.93 30.00 -19.76
C SER A 547 15.87 30.28 -20.96
N LEU A 548 15.58 29.74 -22.13
CA LEU A 548 16.35 29.94 -23.39
C LEU A 548 16.00 31.24 -24.10
N SER A 549 14.80 31.81 -23.92
CA SER A 549 14.30 32.96 -24.67
C SER A 549 14.70 34.34 -24.06
N ASN A 550 15.07 34.37 -22.79
CA ASN A 550 15.36 35.60 -22.03
C ASN A 550 16.86 35.95 -21.97
N GLY A 551 17.57 36.11 -23.07
CA GLY A 551 18.94 36.70 -23.18
C GLY A 551 20.07 35.97 -22.42
N ASN A 552 19.76 35.27 -21.29
CA ASN A 552 20.69 34.37 -20.57
C ASN A 552 20.69 32.94 -21.12
N GLY A 553 19.87 32.65 -22.12
CA GLY A 553 19.63 31.30 -22.66
C GLY A 553 20.83 30.66 -23.39
N MET A 554 21.82 31.46 -23.85
CA MET A 554 23.02 30.89 -24.46
C MET A 554 23.89 30.13 -23.45
N HIS A 555 23.94 30.55 -22.19
CA HIS A 555 24.69 29.84 -21.16
C HIS A 555 23.99 28.52 -20.74
N HIS A 556 22.68 28.51 -20.62
CA HIS A 556 21.94 27.30 -20.23
C HIS A 556 21.94 26.21 -21.32
N ASN A 557 21.80 26.60 -22.60
CA ASN A 557 21.85 25.63 -23.71
C ASN A 557 23.24 24.97 -23.85
N LYS A 558 24.32 25.70 -23.54
CA LYS A 558 25.68 25.16 -23.50
C LYS A 558 25.87 24.15 -22.37
N THR A 559 25.25 24.35 -21.21
CA THR A 559 25.40 23.45 -20.04
C THR A 559 24.73 22.09 -20.24
N HIS A 560 23.52 22.00 -20.80
CA HIS A 560 22.83 20.72 -21.06
C HIS A 560 23.51 19.86 -22.09
N THR A 561 23.85 20.49 -23.25
CA THR A 561 24.59 19.80 -24.31
C THR A 561 25.98 19.39 -23.82
N SER A 562 26.60 20.20 -22.94
CA SER A 562 27.89 19.90 -22.32
C SER A 562 27.80 18.66 -21.41
N TRP A 563 26.77 18.56 -20.56
CA TRP A 563 26.62 17.43 -19.67
C TRP A 563 26.42 16.10 -20.44
N LEU A 564 25.52 16.06 -21.43
CA LEU A 564 25.32 14.89 -22.29
C LEU A 564 26.62 14.43 -22.95
N LEU A 565 27.38 15.37 -23.55
CA LEU A 565 28.63 15.08 -24.24
C LEU A 565 29.74 14.66 -23.27
N GLU A 566 29.84 15.30 -22.10
CA GLU A 566 30.85 14.98 -21.10
C GLU A 566 30.59 13.60 -20.50
N THR A 567 29.35 13.30 -20.17
CA THR A 567 28.95 11.98 -19.65
C THR A 567 29.18 10.87 -20.66
N GLU A 568 28.83 11.11 -21.93
CA GLU A 568 29.15 10.17 -23.03
C GLU A 568 30.66 9.93 -23.14
N LYS A 569 31.46 10.97 -23.11
CA LYS A 569 32.96 10.87 -23.19
C LYS A 569 33.51 10.09 -21.99
N ARG A 570 32.98 10.32 -20.78
CA ARG A 570 33.41 9.57 -19.57
C ARG A 570 33.10 8.09 -19.73
N LEU A 571 31.88 7.74 -20.15
CA LEU A 571 31.49 6.35 -20.38
C LEU A 571 32.35 5.70 -21.46
N LEU A 572 32.58 6.34 -22.59
CA LEU A 572 33.41 5.80 -23.67
C LEU A 572 34.89 5.60 -23.25
N ARG A 573 35.43 6.45 -22.36
CA ARG A 573 36.77 6.25 -21.78
C ARG A 573 36.81 5.00 -20.88
N MET A 574 35.77 4.76 -20.08
CA MET A 574 35.68 3.52 -19.27
C MET A 574 35.78 2.29 -20.15
N ALA A 575 35.06 2.23 -21.27
CA ALA A 575 35.09 1.10 -22.19
C ALA A 575 36.44 0.89 -22.83
N ALA A 576 37.21 1.97 -23.03
CA ALA A 576 38.56 1.92 -23.63
C ALA A 576 39.66 1.49 -22.63
N MET A 577 39.40 1.59 -21.33
CA MET A 577 40.32 1.10 -20.28
C MET A 577 39.96 -0.34 -19.98
N SER A 578 40.76 -1.32 -20.47
CA SER A 578 40.56 -2.75 -20.16
C SER A 578 40.41 -2.98 -18.66
N PRO A 579 39.57 -3.91 -18.21
CA PRO A 579 39.36 -4.16 -16.79
C PRO A 579 40.66 -4.62 -16.14
N GLY A 580 41.29 -3.72 -15.39
CA GLY A 580 42.44 -4.04 -14.55
C GLY A 580 42.00 -4.99 -13.43
N VAL A 581 42.71 -6.09 -13.29
CA VAL A 581 42.53 -7.08 -12.21
C VAL A 581 42.66 -6.36 -10.86
N ASN A 582 41.55 -6.06 -10.21
CA ASN A 582 41.52 -5.42 -8.91
C ASN A 582 41.97 -6.38 -7.81
N GLY A 583 42.88 -5.84 -6.97
CA GLY A 583 43.62 -6.49 -5.96
C GLY A 583 42.82 -7.25 -4.90
N LYS A 584 43.39 -8.37 -4.50
CA LYS A 584 42.93 -9.21 -3.40
C LYS A 584 42.85 -8.40 -2.10
N SER A 585 41.66 -8.32 -1.53
CA SER A 585 41.46 -7.86 -0.16
C SER A 585 42.05 -8.89 0.81
N ILE A 586 43.03 -8.43 1.60
CA ILE A 586 43.62 -9.22 2.67
C ILE A 586 42.65 -9.19 3.86
N ILE A 587 42.16 -10.37 4.25
CA ILE A 587 41.31 -10.54 5.42
C ILE A 587 42.23 -10.57 6.66
N GLY A 588 42.31 -9.44 7.36
CA GLY A 588 42.91 -9.35 8.68
C GLY A 588 41.86 -9.55 9.78
N SER A 589 41.91 -10.63 10.52
CA SER A 589 41.08 -10.88 11.70
C SER A 589 41.64 -10.11 12.89
N SER A 590 41.00 -9.01 13.31
CA SER A 590 41.26 -8.32 14.56
C SER A 590 40.05 -8.39 15.50
N ASN A 591 40.29 -8.90 16.71
CA ASN A 591 39.34 -8.91 17.83
C ASN A 591 39.19 -7.46 18.38
N LEU A 592 38.24 -6.71 17.86
CA LEU A 592 37.88 -5.40 18.39
C LEU A 592 36.44 -5.44 18.95
N ASN A 593 36.21 -4.66 20.01
CA ASN A 593 34.96 -4.56 20.77
C ASN A 593 33.71 -4.64 19.88
N LYS A 594 32.99 -5.75 20.00
CA LYS A 594 31.74 -5.98 19.30
C LYS A 594 30.60 -5.16 19.94
N GLN A 595 30.39 -3.94 19.49
CA GLN A 595 29.10 -3.31 19.71
C GLN A 595 28.07 -4.01 18.84
N SER A 596 27.09 -4.68 19.43
CA SER A 596 25.96 -5.30 18.73
C SER A 596 24.84 -4.30 18.51
N PHE A 597 23.91 -4.60 17.59
CA PHE A 597 22.67 -3.84 17.48
C PHE A 597 21.86 -3.94 18.77
N VAL A 598 21.30 -2.81 19.20
CA VAL A 598 20.32 -2.75 20.28
C VAL A 598 18.92 -2.84 19.66
N VAL A 599 18.17 -3.88 20.03
CA VAL A 599 16.76 -4.02 19.65
C VAL A 599 15.93 -3.13 20.57
N GLU A 600 15.01 -2.36 20.03
CA GLU A 600 14.21 -1.41 20.79
C GLU A 600 13.25 -2.08 21.78
N LYS A 601 12.74 -3.27 21.45
CA LYS A 601 11.88 -4.09 22.31
C LYS A 601 12.61 -5.39 22.70
N THR A 602 12.51 -5.79 23.96
CA THR A 602 12.98 -7.12 24.37
C THR A 602 12.14 -8.21 23.71
N LYS A 603 12.65 -9.44 23.70
CA LYS A 603 11.92 -10.60 23.18
C LYS A 603 10.55 -10.76 23.86
N GLU A 604 10.52 -10.66 25.18
CA GLU A 604 9.33 -10.80 26.00
C GLU A 604 8.30 -9.72 25.69
N GLN A 605 8.76 -8.47 25.48
CA GLN A 605 7.86 -7.38 25.13
C GLN A 605 7.28 -7.55 23.73
N TYR A 606 8.09 -7.97 22.75
CA TYR A 606 7.58 -8.23 21.39
C TYR A 606 6.56 -9.36 21.36
N ILE A 607 6.82 -10.48 22.07
CA ILE A 607 5.88 -11.61 22.20
C ILE A 607 4.57 -11.16 22.84
N LYS A 608 4.63 -10.33 23.88
CA LYS A 608 3.45 -9.76 24.51
C LYS A 608 2.65 -8.87 23.55
N ASP A 609 3.32 -8.07 22.73
CA ASP A 609 2.67 -7.22 21.74
C ASP A 609 2.02 -8.08 20.63
N VAL A 610 2.65 -9.19 20.21
CA VAL A 610 2.03 -10.18 19.31
C VAL A 610 0.77 -10.76 19.93
N GLN A 611 0.81 -11.13 21.23
CA GLN A 611 -0.37 -11.62 21.92
C GLN A 611 -1.49 -10.58 21.97
N SER A 612 -1.16 -9.31 22.17
CA SER A 612 -2.14 -8.22 22.11
C SER A 612 -2.74 -8.06 20.71
N CYS A 613 -1.95 -8.23 19.66
CA CYS A 613 -2.46 -8.25 18.28
C CYS A 613 -3.47 -9.40 18.08
N LEU A 614 -3.16 -10.60 18.57
CA LEU A 614 -4.07 -11.76 18.50
C LEU A 614 -5.38 -11.52 19.26
N ASP A 615 -5.32 -10.82 20.39
CA ASP A 615 -6.52 -10.46 21.17
C ASP A 615 -7.40 -9.48 20.37
N TYR A 616 -6.83 -8.44 19.73
CA TYR A 616 -7.57 -7.53 18.84
C TYR A 616 -8.20 -8.26 17.64
N ILE A 617 -7.48 -9.22 17.05
CA ILE A 617 -7.99 -10.03 15.95
C ILE A 617 -9.16 -10.90 16.39
N ARG A 618 -9.06 -11.54 17.56
CA ARG A 618 -10.14 -12.34 18.14
C ARG A 618 -11.39 -11.51 18.44
N ASP A 619 -11.21 -10.27 18.90
CA ASP A 619 -12.30 -9.37 19.25
C ASP A 619 -12.93 -8.69 18.00
N GLY A 620 -12.45 -8.99 16.79
CA GLY A 620 -13.01 -8.52 15.53
C GLY A 620 -12.55 -7.13 15.10
N GLU A 621 -11.57 -6.54 15.81
CA GLU A 621 -11.05 -5.20 15.55
C GLU A 621 -10.14 -5.14 14.30
N SER A 622 -9.51 -6.25 13.97
CA SER A 622 -8.62 -6.37 12.82
C SER A 622 -8.57 -7.80 12.28
N TYR A 623 -8.16 -7.98 11.03
CA TYR A 623 -7.94 -9.28 10.39
C TYR A 623 -6.45 -9.63 10.34
N GLU A 624 -5.60 -8.60 10.22
CA GLU A 624 -4.15 -8.68 10.13
C GLU A 624 -3.53 -7.39 10.70
N LEU A 625 -2.45 -7.51 11.48
CA LEU A 625 -1.69 -6.41 12.06
C LEU A 625 -0.20 -6.57 11.73
N CYS A 626 0.39 -5.65 10.97
CA CYS A 626 1.83 -5.67 10.69
C CYS A 626 2.62 -5.03 11.83
N LEU A 627 2.95 -5.80 12.87
CA LEU A 627 3.70 -5.34 14.04
C LEU A 627 5.19 -5.19 13.71
N THR A 628 5.78 -4.03 14.07
CA THR A 628 7.18 -3.73 13.77
C THR A 628 7.98 -3.27 14.97
N THR A 629 9.30 -3.40 14.87
CA THR A 629 10.28 -2.86 15.82
C THR A 629 11.51 -2.37 15.07
N ARG A 630 12.39 -1.69 15.76
CA ARG A 630 13.61 -1.12 15.20
C ARG A 630 14.85 -1.57 15.96
N MET A 631 15.93 -1.78 15.23
CA MET A 631 17.26 -2.07 15.75
C MET A 631 18.17 -0.90 15.43
N ARG A 632 19.00 -0.47 16.39
CA ARG A 632 19.92 0.67 16.26
C ARG A 632 21.32 0.30 16.67
N ARG A 633 22.30 0.93 16.02
CA ARG A 633 23.72 0.83 16.34
C ARG A 633 24.43 2.14 16.04
N GLY A 634 25.26 2.63 16.96
CA GLY A 634 26.20 3.71 16.67
C GLY A 634 27.25 3.25 15.66
N VAL A 635 27.52 4.07 14.65
CA VAL A 635 28.51 3.79 13.60
C VAL A 635 29.39 5.02 13.41
N GLU A 636 30.67 4.91 13.75
CA GLU A 636 31.65 5.93 13.48
C GLU A 636 32.36 5.64 12.15
N TYR A 637 32.53 6.66 11.32
CA TYR A 637 33.33 6.62 10.07
C TYR A 637 32.93 5.53 9.06
N MET A 638 31.63 5.20 8.96
CA MET A 638 31.15 4.21 8.00
C MET A 638 31.01 4.83 6.60
N ASN A 639 31.60 4.20 5.58
CA ASN A 639 31.34 4.55 4.18
C ASN A 639 29.99 3.97 3.76
N ALA A 640 28.98 4.82 3.60
CA ALA A 640 27.60 4.42 3.31
C ALA A 640 27.47 3.77 1.92
N LEU A 641 28.21 4.22 0.90
CA LEU A 641 28.19 3.61 -0.42
C LEU A 641 28.76 2.19 -0.39
N GLN A 642 29.89 1.96 0.31
CA GLN A 642 30.43 0.61 0.47
C GLN A 642 29.47 -0.32 1.20
N LEU A 643 28.75 0.19 2.19
CA LEU A 643 27.69 -0.54 2.88
C LEU A 643 26.58 -0.96 1.88
N TYR A 644 26.12 -0.02 1.05
CA TYR A 644 25.11 -0.30 0.01
C TYR A 644 25.59 -1.36 -0.97
N LEU A 645 26.78 -1.22 -1.51
CA LEU A 645 27.34 -2.16 -2.49
C LEU A 645 27.47 -3.59 -1.89
N LYS A 646 27.81 -3.69 -0.62
CA LYS A 646 27.88 -4.97 0.09
C LYS A 646 26.48 -5.54 0.35
N LEU A 647 25.52 -4.73 0.78
CA LEU A 647 24.12 -5.14 0.97
C LEU A 647 23.53 -5.62 -0.36
N ARG A 648 23.75 -4.90 -1.44
CA ARG A 648 23.33 -5.24 -2.81
C ARG A 648 23.81 -6.63 -3.24
N LYS A 649 25.06 -6.98 -2.91
CA LYS A 649 25.67 -8.30 -3.25
C LYS A 649 25.11 -9.43 -2.37
N GLN A 650 24.85 -9.16 -1.09
CA GLN A 650 24.38 -10.20 -0.14
C GLN A 650 22.85 -10.39 -0.15
N ASN A 651 22.11 -9.37 -0.50
CA ASN A 651 20.64 -9.37 -0.54
C ASN A 651 20.13 -8.64 -1.80
N PRO A 652 20.31 -9.19 -3.01
CA PRO A 652 19.85 -8.54 -4.22
C PRO A 652 18.32 -8.42 -4.22
N GLY A 653 17.81 -7.20 -4.46
CA GLY A 653 16.38 -6.90 -4.51
C GLY A 653 15.99 -6.26 -5.86
N PRO A 654 14.80 -6.58 -6.42
CA PRO A 654 14.34 -6.00 -7.68
C PRO A 654 14.01 -4.50 -7.61
N TYR A 655 13.79 -3.96 -6.42
CA TYR A 655 13.51 -2.55 -6.16
C TYR A 655 14.49 -1.98 -5.14
N ALA A 656 15.79 -2.29 -5.33
CA ALA A 656 16.86 -1.74 -4.50
C ALA A 656 17.05 -0.25 -4.78
N ALA A 657 17.57 0.49 -3.80
CA ALA A 657 17.83 1.91 -3.94
C ALA A 657 18.97 2.37 -3.03
N TRP A 658 19.78 3.26 -3.58
CA TRP A 658 20.72 4.11 -2.87
C TRP A 658 20.24 5.55 -2.95
N LEU A 659 20.16 6.23 -1.81
CA LEU A 659 19.89 7.66 -1.71
C LEU A 659 20.84 8.26 -0.69
N ASN A 660 21.50 9.36 -1.04
CA ASN A 660 22.39 10.09 -0.14
C ASN A 660 22.01 11.59 -0.14
N PHE A 661 21.42 12.03 0.96
CA PHE A 661 21.08 13.43 1.22
C PHE A 661 22.11 14.02 2.18
N SER A 662 23.24 14.48 1.64
CA SER A 662 24.40 14.93 2.41
C SER A 662 24.05 16.07 3.37
N SER A 663 23.19 16.99 2.95
CA SER A 663 22.74 18.12 3.77
C SER A 663 21.87 17.73 4.98
N GLU A 664 21.36 16.50 5.01
CA GLU A 664 20.57 15.93 6.12
C GLU A 664 21.35 14.85 6.88
N ASN A 665 22.66 14.65 6.61
CA ASN A 665 23.44 13.52 7.12
C ASN A 665 22.72 12.18 7.00
N LEU A 666 21.99 11.98 5.89
CA LEU A 666 21.08 10.86 5.68
C LEU A 666 21.48 10.05 4.46
N SER A 667 21.80 8.77 4.67
CA SER A 667 21.99 7.80 3.58
C SER A 667 21.06 6.62 3.77
N ILE A 668 20.44 6.17 2.66
CA ILE A 668 19.49 5.06 2.66
C ILE A 668 20.02 3.96 1.75
N CYS A 669 20.29 2.79 2.33
CA CYS A 669 20.72 1.58 1.65
C CYS A 669 19.56 0.59 1.63
N CYS A 670 18.76 0.60 0.56
CA CYS A 670 17.54 -0.18 0.43
C CYS A 670 17.75 -1.39 -0.48
N SER A 671 17.26 -2.56 -0.05
CA SER A 671 17.27 -3.80 -0.84
C SER A 671 15.88 -4.44 -0.87
N SER A 672 14.88 -3.64 -1.23
CA SER A 672 13.48 -4.05 -1.20
C SER A 672 13.15 -5.06 -2.29
N PRO A 673 12.42 -6.15 -1.96
CA PRO A 673 11.87 -7.08 -2.93
C PRO A 673 10.50 -6.65 -3.48
N GLU A 674 9.82 -5.65 -2.88
CA GLU A 674 8.39 -5.40 -3.08
C GLU A 674 8.10 -4.06 -3.75
N ARG A 675 7.30 -4.09 -4.84
CA ARG A 675 6.71 -2.88 -5.43
C ARG A 675 5.48 -2.48 -4.64
N PHE A 676 5.44 -1.23 -4.19
CA PHE A 676 4.25 -0.64 -3.59
C PHE A 676 3.21 -0.31 -4.64
N LEU A 677 3.52 0.64 -5.53
CA LEU A 677 2.59 1.13 -6.53
C LEU A 677 3.33 1.71 -7.73
N ARG A 678 2.84 1.43 -8.95
CA ARG A 678 3.34 2.00 -10.20
C ARG A 678 2.18 2.54 -11.03
N LEU A 679 2.38 3.71 -11.62
CA LEU A 679 1.52 4.26 -12.67
C LEU A 679 2.35 4.40 -13.95
N ASP A 680 1.95 3.71 -15.01
CA ASP A 680 2.61 3.78 -16.30
C ASP A 680 2.02 4.86 -17.22
N ARG A 681 2.64 5.06 -18.40
CA ARG A 681 2.19 6.03 -19.42
C ARG A 681 0.82 5.73 -20.03
N ASN A 682 0.31 4.51 -19.88
CA ASN A 682 -1.01 4.08 -20.34
C ASN A 682 -2.10 4.25 -19.28
N ALA A 683 -1.81 4.98 -18.21
CA ALA A 683 -2.67 5.16 -17.03
C ALA A 683 -3.02 3.85 -16.31
N ILE A 684 -2.19 2.79 -16.45
CA ILE A 684 -2.37 1.54 -15.71
C ILE A 684 -1.68 1.69 -14.35
N LEU A 685 -2.48 1.55 -13.31
CA LEU A 685 -2.04 1.47 -11.92
C LEU A 685 -1.81 0.01 -11.55
N GLU A 686 -0.63 -0.32 -11.02
CA GLU A 686 -0.25 -1.70 -10.68
C GLU A 686 0.34 -1.79 -9.27
N ALA A 687 -0.13 -2.74 -8.47
CA ALA A 687 0.45 -3.14 -7.18
C ALA A 687 0.87 -4.61 -7.22
N LYS A 688 1.99 -4.94 -6.51
CA LYS A 688 2.53 -6.32 -6.46
C LYS A 688 2.92 -6.72 -5.03
N PRO A 689 1.94 -7.09 -4.20
CA PRO A 689 2.22 -7.56 -2.84
C PRO A 689 2.94 -8.91 -2.86
N ILE A 690 3.83 -9.07 -1.89
CA ILE A 690 4.54 -10.32 -1.61
C ILE A 690 4.13 -10.81 -0.22
N LYS A 691 3.72 -12.08 -0.12
CA LYS A 691 3.52 -12.80 1.13
C LYS A 691 4.07 -14.21 1.00
N GLY A 692 4.76 -14.68 2.03
CA GLY A 692 5.46 -15.95 1.98
C GLY A 692 6.75 -15.93 1.18
N THR A 693 7.81 -16.43 1.80
CA THR A 693 9.14 -16.58 1.18
C THR A 693 9.82 -17.79 1.76
N ILE A 694 10.34 -18.65 0.89
CA ILE A 694 11.09 -19.83 1.29
C ILE A 694 12.42 -19.89 0.53
N ALA A 695 13.46 -20.47 1.17
CA ALA A 695 14.77 -20.61 0.54
C ALA A 695 14.72 -21.59 -0.65
N ARG A 696 15.68 -21.46 -1.56
CA ARG A 696 15.88 -22.40 -2.68
C ARG A 696 16.41 -23.74 -2.15
N GLY A 697 15.97 -24.83 -2.77
CA GLY A 697 16.48 -26.17 -2.51
C GLY A 697 17.90 -26.39 -3.01
N ARG A 698 18.59 -27.36 -2.46
CA ARG A 698 19.96 -27.73 -2.88
C ARG A 698 19.97 -28.64 -4.11
N THR A 699 18.89 -29.39 -4.32
CA THR A 699 18.65 -30.19 -5.51
C THR A 699 17.37 -29.73 -6.22
N PRO A 700 17.21 -30.05 -7.53
CA PRO A 700 15.99 -29.69 -8.25
C PRO A 700 14.70 -30.23 -7.60
N GLU A 701 14.76 -31.45 -7.02
CA GLU A 701 13.64 -32.11 -6.37
C GLU A 701 13.28 -31.43 -5.04
N GLU A 702 14.29 -31.09 -4.21
CA GLU A 702 14.12 -30.33 -2.98
C GLU A 702 13.57 -28.93 -3.30
N ASP A 703 14.08 -28.29 -4.34
CA ASP A 703 13.66 -26.95 -4.78
C ASP A 703 12.18 -26.92 -5.19
N GLU A 704 11.73 -27.92 -5.99
CA GLU A 704 10.34 -28.03 -6.37
C GLU A 704 9.44 -28.37 -5.18
N CYS A 705 9.91 -29.22 -4.25
CA CYS A 705 9.18 -29.51 -3.02
C CYS A 705 8.95 -28.26 -2.18
N LEU A 706 9.99 -27.42 -1.97
CA LEU A 706 9.89 -26.15 -1.25
C LEU A 706 8.98 -25.15 -1.98
N ARG A 707 9.05 -25.10 -3.31
CA ARG A 707 8.17 -24.28 -4.13
C ARG A 707 6.70 -24.65 -3.95
N LEU A 708 6.40 -25.95 -3.95
CA LEU A 708 5.04 -26.47 -3.72
C LEU A 708 4.60 -26.26 -2.26
N GLN A 709 5.49 -26.44 -1.29
CA GLN A 709 5.22 -26.14 0.11
C GLN A 709 4.74 -24.69 0.29
N LEU A 710 5.45 -23.72 -0.32
CA LEU A 710 5.04 -22.32 -0.30
C LEU A 710 3.70 -22.12 -1.03
N LYS A 711 3.54 -22.73 -2.20
CA LYS A 711 2.32 -22.60 -3.02
C LYS A 711 1.07 -23.04 -2.26
N TYR A 712 1.16 -24.08 -1.44
CA TYR A 712 0.04 -24.67 -0.69
C TYR A 712 0.03 -24.26 0.81
N SER A 713 0.87 -23.32 1.21
CA SER A 713 0.88 -22.80 2.59
C SER A 713 -0.41 -22.03 2.87
N GLU A 714 -1.25 -22.56 3.74
CA GLU A 714 -2.54 -21.95 4.10
C GLU A 714 -2.37 -20.55 4.70
N LYS A 715 -1.40 -20.38 5.62
CA LYS A 715 -1.10 -19.09 6.24
C LYS A 715 -0.72 -18.06 5.17
N ASP A 716 0.24 -18.40 4.29
CA ASP A 716 0.72 -17.49 3.26
C ASP A 716 -0.36 -17.14 2.23
N GLN A 717 -1.21 -18.10 1.87
CA GLN A 717 -2.36 -17.88 0.98
C GLN A 717 -3.38 -16.93 1.64
N ALA A 718 -3.73 -17.15 2.91
CA ALA A 718 -4.68 -16.30 3.63
C ALA A 718 -4.16 -14.87 3.77
N GLU A 719 -2.90 -14.69 4.18
CA GLU A 719 -2.25 -13.39 4.26
C GLU A 719 -2.20 -12.69 2.89
N ASN A 720 -1.84 -13.43 1.82
CA ASN A 720 -1.78 -12.86 0.48
C ASN A 720 -3.15 -12.37 0.02
N LEU A 721 -4.21 -13.18 0.23
CA LEU A 721 -5.57 -12.83 -0.16
C LEU A 721 -6.09 -11.57 0.55
N MET A 722 -5.87 -11.46 1.87
CA MET A 722 -6.25 -10.27 2.64
C MET A 722 -5.66 -8.99 2.03
N ILE A 723 -4.37 -9.02 1.70
CA ILE A 723 -3.68 -7.86 1.11
C ILE A 723 -4.10 -7.62 -0.34
N VAL A 724 -4.37 -8.67 -1.13
CA VAL A 724 -4.90 -8.52 -2.49
C VAL A 724 -6.26 -7.81 -2.47
N ASP A 725 -7.18 -8.23 -1.61
CA ASP A 725 -8.50 -7.61 -1.51
C ASP A 725 -8.42 -6.17 -0.97
N LEU A 726 -7.50 -5.89 -0.02
CA LEU A 726 -7.22 -4.54 0.46
C LEU A 726 -6.68 -3.64 -0.67
N LEU A 727 -5.72 -4.11 -1.46
CA LEU A 727 -5.17 -3.33 -2.57
C LEU A 727 -6.18 -3.16 -3.72
N ARG A 728 -7.06 -4.13 -3.97
CA ARG A 728 -8.19 -3.96 -4.89
C ARG A 728 -9.10 -2.81 -4.43
N ASN A 729 -9.39 -2.75 -3.14
CA ASN A 729 -10.15 -1.64 -2.54
C ASN A 729 -9.43 -0.30 -2.73
N ASP A 730 -8.12 -0.23 -2.43
CA ASP A 730 -7.37 1.02 -2.57
C ASP A 730 -7.33 1.51 -4.03
N LEU A 731 -7.09 0.60 -4.98
CA LEU A 731 -7.17 0.92 -6.40
C LEU A 731 -8.61 1.26 -6.83
N GLY A 732 -9.61 0.62 -6.23
CA GLY A 732 -11.03 0.87 -6.50
C GLY A 732 -11.47 2.31 -6.28
N LYS A 733 -10.82 3.02 -5.35
CA LYS A 733 -11.07 4.45 -5.08
C LYS A 733 -10.71 5.36 -6.26
N VAL A 734 -9.60 5.03 -6.96
CA VAL A 734 -8.96 5.90 -7.95
C VAL A 734 -8.99 5.36 -9.38
N CYS A 735 -9.40 4.12 -9.57
CA CYS A 735 -9.54 3.50 -10.88
C CYS A 735 -10.97 3.60 -11.43
N GLU A 736 -11.08 3.50 -12.75
CA GLU A 736 -12.36 3.43 -13.45
C GLU A 736 -13.21 2.29 -12.89
N PRO A 737 -14.52 2.50 -12.72
CA PRO A 737 -15.43 1.45 -12.28
C PRO A 737 -15.36 0.19 -13.15
N GLY A 738 -15.17 -0.98 -12.52
CA GLY A 738 -15.07 -2.27 -13.21
C GLY A 738 -13.70 -2.55 -13.85
N SER A 739 -12.72 -1.65 -13.73
CA SER A 739 -11.38 -1.86 -14.32
C SER A 739 -10.40 -2.59 -13.40
N VAL A 740 -10.69 -2.66 -12.09
CA VAL A 740 -9.79 -3.32 -11.14
C VAL A 740 -9.90 -4.84 -11.25
N HIS A 741 -8.77 -5.49 -11.51
CA HIS A 741 -8.69 -6.94 -11.68
C HIS A 741 -7.36 -7.50 -11.17
N VAL A 742 -7.29 -8.81 -10.98
CA VAL A 742 -6.13 -9.55 -10.49
C VAL A 742 -5.64 -10.51 -11.57
N PRO A 743 -4.73 -10.09 -12.48
CA PRO A 743 -4.25 -10.95 -13.56
C PRO A 743 -3.42 -12.14 -13.09
N ARG A 744 -2.84 -12.05 -11.89
CA ARG A 744 -2.09 -13.14 -11.25
C ARG A 744 -2.39 -13.14 -9.76
N LEU A 745 -2.90 -14.27 -9.26
CA LEU A 745 -3.22 -14.49 -7.86
C LEU A 745 -2.33 -15.59 -7.30
N MET A 746 -1.54 -15.30 -6.25
CA MET A 746 -0.70 -16.27 -5.51
C MET A 746 0.29 -17.04 -6.40
N ASP A 747 0.86 -16.41 -7.42
CA ASP A 747 1.92 -17.02 -8.23
C ASP A 747 3.20 -17.18 -7.40
N VAL A 748 3.84 -18.36 -7.47
CA VAL A 748 5.15 -18.56 -6.85
C VAL A 748 6.24 -18.22 -7.86
N GLU A 749 6.97 -17.15 -7.60
CA GLU A 749 8.11 -16.72 -8.40
C GLU A 749 9.42 -17.17 -7.75
N SER A 750 10.32 -17.75 -8.58
CA SER A 750 11.61 -18.28 -8.13
C SER A 750 12.72 -17.29 -8.45
N TYR A 751 13.46 -16.87 -7.43
CA TYR A 751 14.64 -16.03 -7.51
C TYR A 751 15.91 -16.85 -7.27
N LYS A 752 17.08 -16.21 -7.39
CA LYS A 752 18.37 -16.86 -7.19
C LYS A 752 18.50 -17.55 -5.82
N SER A 753 17.96 -16.93 -4.77
CA SER A 753 18.11 -17.39 -3.38
C SER A 753 16.81 -17.82 -2.70
N VAL A 754 15.65 -17.48 -3.27
CA VAL A 754 14.35 -17.73 -2.63
C VAL A 754 13.24 -17.96 -3.66
N HIS A 755 12.18 -18.64 -3.23
CA HIS A 755 10.85 -18.61 -3.84
C HIS A 755 9.97 -17.61 -3.06
N THR A 756 9.13 -16.85 -3.74
CA THR A 756 8.17 -15.93 -3.11
C THR A 756 6.80 -16.05 -3.75
N MET A 757 5.74 -15.97 -2.92
CA MET A 757 4.36 -15.91 -3.38
C MET A 757 3.98 -14.45 -3.66
N VAL A 758 3.50 -14.21 -4.86
CA VAL A 758 3.24 -12.85 -5.38
C VAL A 758 1.90 -12.79 -6.08
N SER A 759 1.15 -11.73 -5.81
CA SER A 759 -0.03 -11.39 -6.59
C SER A 759 0.20 -10.10 -7.40
N THR A 760 -0.62 -9.87 -8.40
CA THR A 760 -0.60 -8.64 -9.21
C THR A 760 -2.00 -8.10 -9.32
N ILE A 761 -2.19 -6.84 -8.92
CA ILE A 761 -3.45 -6.11 -9.01
C ILE A 761 -3.27 -4.96 -10.00
N ARG A 762 -4.22 -4.77 -10.90
CA ARG A 762 -4.21 -3.69 -11.89
C ARG A 762 -5.55 -3.00 -11.98
N GLY A 763 -5.51 -1.72 -12.37
CA GLY A 763 -6.69 -0.93 -12.70
C GLY A 763 -6.33 0.24 -13.60
N THR A 764 -7.29 0.78 -14.34
CA THR A 764 -7.11 1.97 -15.15
C THR A 764 -7.43 3.20 -14.30
N LYS A 765 -6.47 4.09 -14.11
CA LYS A 765 -6.63 5.33 -13.34
C LYS A 765 -7.71 6.22 -13.97
N LYS A 766 -8.60 6.81 -13.18
CA LYS A 766 -9.55 7.82 -13.63
C LYS A 766 -8.83 9.03 -14.25
N PRO A 767 -9.30 9.59 -15.38
CA PRO A 767 -8.62 10.68 -16.07
C PRO A 767 -8.48 11.97 -15.28
N ASP A 768 -9.47 12.27 -14.43
CA ASP A 768 -9.58 13.48 -13.60
C ASP A 768 -8.68 13.47 -12.37
N LEU A 769 -8.13 12.31 -12.00
CA LEU A 769 -7.26 12.17 -10.84
C LEU A 769 -5.78 12.34 -11.21
N SER A 770 -4.99 12.86 -10.26
CA SER A 770 -3.55 13.02 -10.40
C SER A 770 -2.78 11.78 -9.93
N PRO A 771 -1.47 11.67 -10.23
CA PRO A 771 -0.59 10.65 -9.65
C PRO A 771 -0.57 10.66 -8.11
N VAL A 772 -0.67 11.85 -7.50
CA VAL A 772 -0.65 12.00 -6.05
C VAL A 772 -1.94 11.51 -5.40
N ASP A 773 -3.09 11.64 -6.08
CA ASP A 773 -4.35 11.09 -5.59
C ASP A 773 -4.30 9.56 -5.52
N CYS A 774 -3.58 8.90 -6.44
CA CYS A 774 -3.32 7.47 -6.37
C CYS A 774 -2.50 7.09 -5.12
N ILE A 775 -1.52 7.93 -4.75
CA ILE A 775 -0.75 7.71 -3.53
C ILE A 775 -1.63 7.92 -2.30
N LYS A 776 -2.40 9.01 -2.22
CA LYS A 776 -3.30 9.27 -1.08
C LYS A 776 -4.29 8.12 -0.85
N ALA A 777 -4.78 7.48 -1.91
CA ALA A 777 -5.71 6.35 -1.81
C ALA A 777 -5.08 5.05 -1.28
N ALA A 778 -3.77 4.82 -1.51
CA ALA A 778 -3.11 3.54 -1.26
C ALA A 778 -2.04 3.58 -0.15
N PHE A 779 -1.47 4.75 0.17
CA PHE A 779 -0.40 4.90 1.16
C PHE A 779 -0.95 4.97 2.60
N PRO A 780 -0.25 4.37 3.58
CA PRO A 780 0.87 3.44 3.46
C PRO A 780 0.49 2.10 2.84
N GLY A 781 1.50 1.34 2.36
CA GLY A 781 1.25 0.04 1.73
C GLY A 781 0.51 -0.93 2.65
N GLY A 782 -0.49 -1.63 2.12
CA GLY A 782 -1.34 -2.57 2.87
C GLY A 782 -0.55 -3.68 3.56
N SER A 783 0.50 -4.21 2.91
CA SER A 783 1.39 -5.24 3.49
C SER A 783 2.16 -4.76 4.74
N MET A 784 2.20 -3.45 5.00
CA MET A 784 2.90 -2.84 6.13
C MET A 784 1.95 -2.24 7.19
N THR A 785 0.65 -2.34 6.99
CA THR A 785 -0.37 -1.83 7.91
C THR A 785 -1.20 -2.94 8.53
N GLY A 786 -2.01 -3.58 7.76
CA GLY A 786 -2.98 -4.58 8.13
C GLY A 786 -4.36 -4.28 7.53
N ALA A 787 -5.35 -5.07 7.90
CA ALA A 787 -6.72 -4.96 7.41
C ALA A 787 -7.74 -5.12 8.57
N PRO A 788 -8.71 -4.20 8.70
CA PRO A 788 -8.95 -2.94 7.97
C PRO A 788 -7.86 -1.91 8.25
N LYS A 789 -7.41 -1.19 7.18
CA LYS A 789 -6.19 -0.37 7.20
C LYS A 789 -6.16 0.70 8.30
N VAL A 790 -7.21 1.51 8.39
CA VAL A 790 -7.27 2.64 9.34
C VAL A 790 -7.21 2.12 10.78
N ARG A 791 -8.08 1.15 11.11
CA ARG A 791 -8.13 0.57 12.44
C ARG A 791 -6.82 -0.13 12.84
N SER A 792 -6.22 -0.88 11.90
CA SER A 792 -4.92 -1.52 12.13
C SER A 792 -3.81 -0.50 12.45
N MET A 793 -3.77 0.64 11.75
CA MET A 793 -2.79 1.70 12.03
C MET A 793 -2.98 2.32 13.42
N GLU A 794 -4.22 2.49 13.89
CA GLU A 794 -4.51 2.99 15.25
C GLU A 794 -4.01 2.03 16.33
N ILE A 795 -4.28 0.73 16.15
CA ILE A 795 -3.82 -0.33 17.07
C ILE A 795 -2.29 -0.36 17.10
N LEU A 796 -1.65 -0.34 15.94
CA LEU A 796 -0.19 -0.37 15.83
C LEU A 796 0.47 0.87 16.43
N ASP A 797 -0.13 2.06 16.27
CA ASP A 797 0.36 3.29 16.91
C ASP A 797 0.28 3.21 18.44
N ALA A 798 -0.66 2.43 19.00
CA ALA A 798 -0.74 2.19 20.44
C ALA A 798 0.32 1.20 20.94
N LEU A 799 0.63 0.18 20.15
CA LEU A 799 1.55 -0.91 20.53
C LEU A 799 3.02 -0.56 20.25
N GLU A 800 3.32 0.12 19.14
CA GLU A 800 4.70 0.42 18.75
C GLU A 800 5.31 1.53 19.63
N SER A 801 6.55 1.34 20.06
CA SER A 801 7.21 2.23 21.02
C SER A 801 7.74 3.52 20.38
N SER A 802 8.05 3.47 19.07
CA SER A 802 8.67 4.59 18.36
C SER A 802 8.14 4.72 16.91
N PRO A 803 8.27 5.91 16.30
CA PRO A 803 7.85 6.11 14.93
C PRO A 803 8.71 5.26 13.98
N ARG A 804 8.08 4.70 12.94
CA ARG A 804 8.78 3.89 11.93
C ARG A 804 9.75 4.72 11.07
N GLY A 805 9.51 6.03 10.93
CA GLY A 805 10.30 6.93 10.10
C GLY A 805 10.25 6.55 8.63
N ILE A 806 11.41 6.25 8.04
CA ILE A 806 11.54 5.86 6.62
C ILE A 806 11.08 4.42 6.40
N TYR A 807 11.30 3.53 7.37
CA TYR A 807 10.85 2.13 7.30
C TYR A 807 9.33 2.04 7.14
N SER A 808 8.84 1.10 6.35
CA SER A 808 7.43 0.95 5.95
C SER A 808 6.87 2.10 5.09
N GLY A 809 7.69 3.08 4.73
CA GLY A 809 7.38 4.08 3.72
C GLY A 809 7.65 3.59 2.30
N SER A 810 7.90 4.51 1.37
CA SER A 810 8.15 4.19 -0.04
C SER A 810 9.31 4.99 -0.61
N ILE A 811 10.15 4.34 -1.44
CA ILE A 811 11.22 4.97 -2.22
C ILE A 811 10.92 4.77 -3.71
N GLY A 812 11.23 5.78 -4.52
CA GLY A 812 11.14 5.70 -5.95
C GLY A 812 11.12 7.07 -6.62
N PHE A 813 10.35 7.19 -7.70
CA PHE A 813 10.28 8.40 -8.49
C PHE A 813 8.85 8.83 -8.84
N PHE A 814 8.69 10.13 -9.06
CA PHE A 814 7.59 10.74 -9.80
C PHE A 814 8.19 11.47 -11.02
N SER A 815 7.96 10.93 -12.18
CA SER A 815 8.50 11.48 -13.42
C SER A 815 7.74 12.72 -13.86
N TYR A 816 8.42 13.63 -14.56
CA TYR A 816 7.82 14.87 -15.07
C TYR A 816 6.65 14.61 -16.04
N ASN A 817 6.59 13.45 -16.69
CA ASN A 817 5.49 12.98 -17.54
C ASN A 817 4.34 12.32 -16.77
N ARG A 818 4.28 12.50 -15.44
CA ARG A 818 3.21 12.04 -14.53
C ARG A 818 3.13 10.54 -14.29
N THR A 819 4.16 9.78 -14.64
CA THR A 819 4.32 8.38 -14.23
C THR A 819 5.04 8.29 -12.90
N PHE A 820 4.90 7.17 -12.19
CA PHE A 820 5.67 6.89 -10.97
C PHE A 820 5.88 5.39 -10.78
N ASP A 821 6.93 5.01 -10.05
CA ASP A 821 7.17 3.67 -9.55
C ASP A 821 7.81 3.75 -8.16
N LEU A 822 7.15 3.14 -7.17
CA LEU A 822 7.50 3.21 -5.76
C LEU A 822 7.58 1.81 -5.17
N ASN A 823 8.61 1.57 -4.35
CA ASN A 823 8.76 0.35 -3.56
C ASN A 823 8.17 0.48 -2.15
N ILE A 824 8.13 -0.61 -1.39
CA ILE A 824 7.97 -0.62 0.06
C ILE A 824 9.35 -0.59 0.71
N VAL A 825 9.58 0.29 1.69
CA VAL A 825 10.87 0.37 2.40
C VAL A 825 10.97 -0.71 3.46
N ILE A 826 11.51 -1.86 3.04
CA ILE A 826 11.86 -3.00 3.88
C ILE A 826 13.27 -3.50 3.52
N ARG A 827 13.89 -4.34 4.36
CA ARG A 827 15.27 -4.84 4.15
C ARG A 827 16.28 -3.69 3.92
N THR A 828 16.12 -2.61 4.68
CA THR A 828 16.79 -1.33 4.48
C THR A 828 17.62 -0.95 5.69
N VAL A 829 18.82 -0.43 5.45
CA VAL A 829 19.65 0.26 6.45
C VAL A 829 19.53 1.76 6.22
N VAL A 830 19.17 2.50 7.26
CA VAL A 830 19.15 3.96 7.28
C VAL A 830 20.30 4.43 8.14
N LEU A 831 21.22 5.20 7.57
CA LEU A 831 22.31 5.89 8.27
C LEU A 831 21.92 7.36 8.45
N HIS A 832 21.79 7.79 9.68
CA HIS A 832 21.43 9.17 10.02
C HIS A 832 22.13 9.62 11.28
N ASP A 833 22.84 10.72 11.22
CA ASP A 833 23.59 11.33 12.34
C ASP A 833 24.47 10.32 13.11
N GLY A 834 25.22 9.49 12.38
CA GLY A 834 26.14 8.50 12.97
C GLY A 834 25.46 7.27 13.58
N VAL A 835 24.16 7.06 13.31
CA VAL A 835 23.41 5.88 13.76
C VAL A 835 22.92 5.07 12.57
N ALA A 836 23.23 3.79 12.55
CA ALA A 836 22.61 2.83 11.65
C ALA A 836 21.32 2.30 12.27
N SER A 837 20.22 2.35 11.54
CA SER A 837 18.94 1.80 11.97
C SER A 837 18.37 0.83 10.93
N VAL A 838 17.77 -0.26 11.43
CA VAL A 838 17.11 -1.31 10.65
C VAL A 838 15.74 -1.55 11.24
N GLY A 839 14.69 -1.39 10.45
CA GLY A 839 13.33 -1.79 10.82
C GLY A 839 13.05 -3.23 10.42
N ALA A 840 12.30 -3.96 11.25
CA ALA A 840 11.84 -5.31 10.97
C ALA A 840 10.49 -5.57 11.66
N GLY A 841 9.71 -6.53 11.13
CA GLY A 841 8.42 -6.92 11.66
C GLY A 841 7.77 -8.03 10.86
N GLY A 842 6.58 -8.40 11.25
CA GLY A 842 5.78 -9.44 10.61
C GLY A 842 4.29 -9.12 10.65
N ALA A 843 3.54 -9.78 9.77
CA ALA A 843 2.09 -9.74 9.76
C ALA A 843 1.55 -10.73 10.79
N ILE A 844 0.82 -10.24 11.77
CA ILE A 844 0.18 -11.06 12.79
C ILE A 844 -1.24 -11.36 12.33
N VAL A 845 -1.56 -12.63 12.20
CA VAL A 845 -2.86 -13.17 11.79
C VAL A 845 -3.37 -14.16 12.84
N ALA A 846 -4.63 -14.58 12.74
CA ALA A 846 -5.23 -15.52 13.70
C ALA A 846 -4.45 -16.85 13.90
N LEU A 847 -3.66 -17.26 12.88
CA LEU A 847 -2.83 -18.47 12.90
C LEU A 847 -1.39 -18.23 13.40
N SER A 848 -1.03 -17.00 13.79
CA SER A 848 0.33 -16.66 14.20
C SER A 848 0.66 -17.25 15.57
N ASP A 849 1.88 -17.79 15.68
CA ASP A 849 2.50 -18.19 16.94
C ASP A 849 3.48 -17.09 17.41
N PRO A 850 3.36 -16.57 18.64
CA PRO A 850 4.16 -15.45 19.12
C PRO A 850 5.69 -15.67 19.09
N GLU A 851 6.15 -16.88 19.38
CA GLU A 851 7.58 -17.22 19.33
C GLU A 851 8.09 -17.28 17.89
N ALA A 852 7.30 -17.89 16.98
CA ALA A 852 7.63 -17.98 15.57
C ALA A 852 7.67 -16.58 14.91
N GLU A 853 6.73 -15.68 15.24
CA GLU A 853 6.71 -14.30 14.74
C GLU A 853 7.93 -13.49 15.20
N TYR A 854 8.39 -13.68 16.46
CA TYR A 854 9.64 -13.08 16.92
C TYR A 854 10.85 -13.61 16.13
N ALA A 855 10.92 -14.92 15.92
CA ALA A 855 12.00 -15.54 15.15
C ALA A 855 12.02 -15.05 13.70
N GLU A 856 10.85 -14.91 13.07
CA GLU A 856 10.69 -14.39 11.72
C GLU A 856 11.13 -12.92 11.61
N MET A 857 10.75 -12.08 12.57
CA MET A 857 11.17 -10.68 12.65
C MET A 857 12.71 -10.57 12.71
N MET A 858 13.35 -11.38 13.58
CA MET A 858 14.81 -11.42 13.70
C MET A 858 15.49 -11.92 12.41
N LEU A 859 14.91 -12.93 11.75
CA LEU A 859 15.40 -13.44 10.46
C LEU A 859 15.37 -12.36 9.37
N LYS A 860 14.29 -11.55 9.31
CA LYS A 860 14.16 -10.44 8.36
C LYS A 860 15.21 -9.35 8.58
N ALA A 861 15.61 -9.08 9.81
CA ALA A 861 16.65 -8.12 10.15
C ALA A 861 18.08 -8.64 9.94
N ARG A 862 18.30 -9.94 9.89
CA ARG A 862 19.61 -10.59 9.95
C ARG A 862 20.62 -10.12 8.90
N THR A 863 20.22 -10.04 7.64
CA THR A 863 21.15 -9.63 6.58
C THR A 863 21.53 -8.16 6.66
N PRO A 864 20.57 -7.18 6.79
CA PRO A 864 20.92 -5.78 6.96
C PRO A 864 21.83 -5.51 8.16
N THR A 865 21.54 -6.10 9.32
CA THR A 865 22.36 -5.89 10.54
C THR A 865 23.75 -6.49 10.39
N ARG A 866 23.87 -7.72 9.84
CA ARG A 866 25.17 -8.37 9.60
C ARG A 866 26.05 -7.53 8.67
N VAL A 867 25.51 -6.99 7.59
CA VAL A 867 26.30 -6.17 6.64
C VAL A 867 26.86 -4.93 7.33
N VAL A 868 26.08 -4.26 8.18
CA VAL A 868 26.55 -3.11 8.98
C VAL A 868 27.69 -3.54 9.92
N GLU A 869 27.55 -4.68 10.60
CA GLU A 869 28.58 -5.21 11.51
C GLU A 869 29.90 -5.50 10.79
N GLU A 870 29.81 -6.16 9.62
CA GLU A 870 30.98 -6.47 8.81
C GLU A 870 31.67 -5.21 8.26
N CYS A 871 30.93 -4.17 7.85
CA CYS A 871 31.51 -2.90 7.38
C CYS A 871 32.16 -2.12 8.54
N SER A 872 31.57 -2.13 9.74
CA SER A 872 32.15 -1.47 10.92
C SER A 872 33.48 -2.11 11.35
N GLN A 873 33.63 -3.43 11.25
CA GLN A 873 34.88 -4.13 11.56
C GLN A 873 35.99 -3.76 10.57
N GLN A 874 35.69 -3.58 9.28
CA GLN A 874 36.65 -3.15 8.27
C GLN A 874 37.13 -1.73 8.49
N ALA A 875 36.23 -0.79 8.83
CA ALA A 875 36.57 0.60 9.13
C ALA A 875 37.53 0.73 10.32
N ALA A 876 37.29 -0.03 11.41
CA ALA A 876 38.14 -0.04 12.59
C ALA A 876 39.56 -0.60 12.33
N ALA A 877 39.68 -1.57 11.40
CA ALA A 877 40.97 -2.14 11.02
C ALA A 877 41.84 -1.16 10.23
N HIS A 878 41.26 -0.20 9.52
CA HIS A 878 41.97 0.83 8.74
C HIS A 878 42.33 2.09 9.58
N SER A 879 41.71 2.28 10.75
CA SER A 879 41.95 3.45 11.61
C SER A 879 42.95 3.24 12.76
N SER A 880 43.51 2.04 12.93
CA SER A 880 44.57 1.80 13.90
C SER A 880 45.89 2.34 13.36
N PRO A 881 46.54 3.35 14.03
CA PRO A 881 47.85 3.84 13.59
C PRO A 881 48.87 2.74 13.74
N ASP A 882 49.66 2.55 12.71
CA ASP A 882 50.87 1.71 12.70
C ASP A 882 51.80 2.12 13.86
N ARG A 883 51.75 1.34 14.94
CA ARG A 883 52.80 1.40 16.00
C ARG A 883 53.91 0.46 15.61
N SER A 884 54.74 0.87 14.66
CA SER A 884 56.03 0.26 14.40
C SER A 884 57.08 1.30 14.05
N ASP A 885 57.38 2.17 15.03
CA ASP A 885 58.67 2.82 15.14
C ASP A 885 59.12 2.84 16.61
N SER A 886 59.68 1.77 17.05
CA SER A 886 60.40 1.69 18.32
C SER A 886 61.85 1.26 18.10
N VAL A 887 62.71 2.26 18.09
CA VAL A 887 64.00 2.20 18.81
C VAL A 887 65.00 1.15 18.33
N ARG A 888 65.85 1.52 17.38
CA ARG A 888 67.23 1.02 17.35
C ARG A 888 68.11 2.02 18.15
N THR A 889 68.33 1.69 19.40
CA THR A 889 69.44 2.21 20.22
C THR A 889 70.73 1.50 19.80
N THR A 890 71.60 2.19 19.09
CA THR A 890 72.99 1.81 18.89
C THR A 890 73.75 2.08 20.18
N ILE A 891 74.36 1.06 20.78
CA ILE A 891 75.41 1.17 21.79
C ILE A 891 76.71 0.96 21.04
N SER A 892 77.59 1.92 21.13
CA SER A 892 79.03 1.81 20.98
C SER A 892 79.73 2.31 22.20
#